data_565a81aac012566769788d0149bac0fa
#
_entry.id   565a81aac012566769788d0149bac0fa
#
_cell.length_a   1.000
_cell.length_b   1.000
_cell.length_c   1.000
_cell.angle_alpha   90.00
_cell.angle_beta   90.00
_cell.angle_gamma   90.00
#
_symmetry.space_group_name_H-M   'P 1'
#
loop_
_entity.id
_entity.type
_entity.pdbx_description
1 polymer ?
#
loop_
_entity_poly.entity_id
_entity_poly.type
_entity_poly.pdbx_seq_one_letter_code
_entity_poly.pdbx_strand_id
1 'polypeptide(L)'
;MGLIGRTSELEIVQTLLDDVWAGSSEVLVVRGQAGIGKTALLRETAERAANAGMHLAKAVGIQAERDFDFAGLHQMLVPFLGGLPDLPAPQRSALQTVFGLADGAAPSPFLVGLATLTLLTDAAVKQPVLCVVDDAHWLDRTSQEVLAFAAHRLLADRVGLVFSLRAGEEHAPALNGLPELQVQALAPDAGRELLEMAAGRQVTEPLSRRVLAEAAGHPLTLIELGRELREGRGIPDAVPGLPMRVGERLERLYLDRVRKLPPGAKTLLLVAAAEHLGDSDKVRRAAEVLGLDPEVAMLPEVTRMLSLSPRVTFSHPLMRTAAYWGASPGERRRVHAALAKVTDPGTDPDRRAWHLAAATAGPDEAVARELEASADRARRRGGWESEQAFLRRAAELTADPGRGADRRLAAAEAGLVAGDVTGAAALAGQAVPHLAEPLALARARRVQGLCLQAEGRIAEAVQLLVGAAREMGPADPYLARDTLFEGFSVAQLEGWRKAAEVVLDVRKLPRQAVEVPGDGLLEGFAAIAEGDTTEGYALLRDGVRTLRTVRDSPDTSMPRLVAWLYASGLIFDHFTWTDLEQHWIPGFRDRGAVAALVPALYSLGNNHVRAGRLAAAEASLAEGRALAEAVGDRGWGPGFAAADVWLLGLRGELDEGRALANRVLGEPIPDVWRDVIHLAVAVLELGAGRYEAALDAALHARALWSLLSPEDVIEAAMRCGRPEIARAALDDFSPLAAAAGTPWALGVLARCQALLAGDEPAAEDGYQQSVDYLKRTPVALAVARSRLVYGEWLRRQRRRRDAREQLRAAMEGFERMRAHGFADRARAELAATGEHTQSSADQVRPQLTPQELQIAQLAASGSTNRDIATRLFLSAATVEYHLRSVYRKLGVTRRVRLAKALVEAGLT
;
A
#
# COMPACT_ATOMS: atom_id res chain seq x y z
N MET A 1 30.73 -17.68 -23.30
CA MET A 1 30.25 -17.51 -24.72
C MET A 1 29.13 -16.52 -24.69
N GLY A 2 29.21 -15.43 -25.45
CA GLY A 2 28.16 -14.40 -25.46
C GLY A 2 26.82 -14.94 -25.96
N LEU A 3 25.72 -14.32 -25.51
CA LEU A 3 24.35 -14.67 -25.95
C LEU A 3 24.18 -14.29 -27.43
N ILE A 4 23.91 -15.28 -28.28
CA ILE A 4 23.73 -15.09 -29.72
C ILE A 4 22.46 -14.24 -29.95
N GLY A 5 22.58 -13.18 -30.77
CA GLY A 5 21.48 -12.34 -31.22
C GLY A 5 20.80 -11.51 -30.13
N ARG A 6 21.52 -11.15 -29.04
CA ARG A 6 21.03 -10.38 -27.90
C ARG A 6 21.83 -9.10 -27.64
N THR A 7 22.40 -8.52 -28.67
CA THR A 7 23.29 -7.35 -28.53
C THR A 7 22.59 -6.16 -27.89
N SER A 8 21.37 -5.83 -28.35
CA SER A 8 20.58 -4.72 -27.82
C SER A 8 20.17 -4.92 -26.37
N GLU A 9 19.73 -6.12 -26.01
CA GLU A 9 19.37 -6.44 -24.62
C GLU A 9 20.61 -6.39 -23.70
N LEU A 10 21.76 -6.84 -24.21
CA LEU A 10 23.02 -6.79 -23.46
C LEU A 10 23.57 -5.37 -23.31
N GLU A 11 23.31 -4.46 -24.25
CA GLU A 11 23.65 -3.03 -24.13
C GLU A 11 22.80 -2.37 -23.04
N ILE A 12 21.50 -2.63 -22.98
CA ILE A 12 20.61 -2.13 -21.92
C ILE A 12 21.10 -2.61 -20.54
N VAL A 13 21.38 -3.91 -20.44
CA VAL A 13 21.91 -4.50 -19.19
C VAL A 13 23.26 -3.87 -18.82
N GLN A 14 24.14 -3.62 -19.77
CA GLN A 14 25.43 -3.00 -19.50
C GLN A 14 25.26 -1.57 -18.99
N THR A 15 24.37 -0.79 -19.60
CA THR A 15 24.04 0.57 -19.13
C THR A 15 23.53 0.54 -17.69
N LEU A 16 22.60 -0.37 -17.37
CA LEU A 16 22.09 -0.57 -16.02
C LEU A 16 23.23 -0.82 -15.01
N LEU A 17 24.16 -1.74 -15.34
CA LEU A 17 25.28 -2.06 -14.47
C LEU A 17 26.24 -0.87 -14.28
N ASP A 18 26.50 -0.12 -15.35
CA ASP A 18 27.34 1.06 -15.34
C ASP A 18 26.71 2.18 -14.48
N ASP A 19 25.40 2.40 -14.58
CA ASP A 19 24.66 3.39 -13.79
C ASP A 19 24.67 3.02 -12.30
N VAL A 20 24.44 1.74 -11.97
CA VAL A 20 24.54 1.24 -10.58
C VAL A 20 25.95 1.42 -10.02
N TRP A 21 26.97 1.16 -10.85
CA TRP A 21 28.35 1.37 -10.46
C TRP A 21 28.66 2.86 -10.24
N ALA A 22 28.08 3.73 -11.08
CA ALA A 22 28.25 5.17 -11.00
C ALA A 22 27.56 5.84 -9.80
N GLY A 23 26.62 5.14 -9.13
CA GLY A 23 25.98 5.63 -7.92
C GLY A 23 24.47 5.77 -7.99
N SER A 24 23.83 5.41 -9.11
CA SER A 24 22.39 5.36 -9.28
C SER A 24 21.81 4.02 -8.81
N SER A 25 20.52 3.94 -8.66
CA SER A 25 19.81 2.66 -8.53
C SER A 25 18.98 2.44 -9.78
N GLU A 26 18.98 1.20 -10.25
CA GLU A 26 18.28 0.84 -11.48
C GLU A 26 17.38 -0.37 -11.29
N VAL A 27 16.20 -0.34 -11.90
CA VAL A 27 15.24 -1.44 -11.86
C VAL A 27 14.86 -1.83 -13.27
N LEU A 28 14.82 -3.12 -13.56
CA LEU A 28 14.45 -3.65 -14.88
C LEU A 28 13.62 -4.91 -14.76
N VAL A 29 12.48 -4.94 -15.45
CA VAL A 29 11.63 -6.12 -15.60
C VAL A 29 11.82 -6.71 -16.99
N VAL A 30 12.44 -7.87 -17.09
CA VAL A 30 12.66 -8.61 -18.34
C VAL A 30 11.44 -9.47 -18.64
N ARG A 31 10.63 -9.07 -19.58
CA ARG A 31 9.38 -9.75 -19.92
C ARG A 31 9.50 -10.50 -21.25
N GLY A 32 8.92 -11.70 -21.34
CA GLY A 32 8.91 -12.46 -22.59
C GLY A 32 8.31 -13.85 -22.45
N GLN A 33 8.10 -14.53 -23.57
CA GLN A 33 7.51 -15.88 -23.61
C GLN A 33 8.38 -16.94 -22.92
N ALA A 34 7.80 -18.08 -22.57
CA ALA A 34 8.55 -19.22 -22.02
C ALA A 34 9.60 -19.70 -23.05
N GLY A 35 10.84 -19.95 -22.59
CA GLY A 35 11.92 -20.43 -23.47
C GLY A 35 12.56 -19.38 -24.39
N ILE A 36 12.19 -18.08 -24.27
CA ILE A 36 12.73 -16.99 -25.08
C ILE A 36 14.16 -16.57 -24.71
N GLY A 37 14.67 -17.04 -23.57
CA GLY A 37 16.04 -16.76 -23.13
C GLY A 37 16.17 -15.80 -21.96
N LYS A 38 15.08 -15.47 -21.20
CA LYS A 38 15.13 -14.58 -20.02
C LYS A 38 16.15 -15.02 -18.99
N THR A 39 16.07 -16.28 -18.53
CA THR A 39 17.01 -16.86 -17.56
C THR A 39 18.46 -16.80 -18.04
N ALA A 40 18.70 -16.97 -19.35
CA ALA A 40 20.04 -16.85 -19.92
C ALA A 40 20.55 -15.40 -19.86
N LEU A 41 19.66 -14.43 -20.14
CA LEU A 41 19.98 -12.99 -20.02
C LEU A 41 20.27 -12.61 -18.57
N LEU A 42 19.45 -13.05 -17.61
CA LEU A 42 19.66 -12.80 -16.17
C LEU A 42 20.97 -13.41 -15.67
N ARG A 43 21.31 -14.62 -16.14
CA ARG A 43 22.59 -15.25 -15.80
C ARG A 43 23.78 -14.46 -16.32
N GLU A 44 23.75 -14.04 -17.58
CA GLU A 44 24.79 -13.19 -18.18
C GLU A 44 24.91 -11.85 -17.43
N THR A 45 23.76 -11.24 -17.05
CA THR A 45 23.71 -10.02 -16.23
C THR A 45 24.44 -10.25 -14.89
N ALA A 46 24.14 -11.36 -14.21
CA ALA A 46 24.76 -11.71 -12.95
C ALA A 46 26.28 -12.00 -13.09
N GLU A 47 26.69 -12.65 -14.19
CA GLU A 47 28.11 -12.91 -14.47
C GLU A 47 28.88 -11.61 -14.73
N ARG A 48 28.34 -10.70 -15.52
CA ARG A 48 28.93 -9.36 -15.75
C ARG A 48 29.06 -8.55 -14.46
N ALA A 49 28.01 -8.52 -13.65
CA ALA A 49 28.02 -7.84 -12.37
C ALA A 49 29.07 -8.42 -11.41
N ALA A 50 29.18 -9.76 -11.34
CA ALA A 50 30.22 -10.44 -10.54
C ALA A 50 31.63 -10.08 -11.01
N ASN A 51 31.87 -10.08 -12.34
CA ASN A 51 33.14 -9.71 -12.93
C ASN A 51 33.49 -8.23 -12.71
N ALA A 52 32.47 -7.36 -12.65
CA ALA A 52 32.62 -5.95 -12.27
C ALA A 52 32.82 -5.76 -10.75
N GLY A 53 32.75 -6.81 -9.95
CA GLY A 53 32.96 -6.75 -8.49
C GLY A 53 31.71 -6.30 -7.73
N MET A 54 30.51 -6.50 -8.23
CA MET A 54 29.26 -6.23 -7.51
C MET A 54 28.89 -7.37 -6.55
N HIS A 55 28.23 -7.05 -5.47
CA HIS A 55 27.65 -8.04 -4.56
C HIS A 55 26.35 -8.58 -5.13
N LEU A 56 26.27 -9.89 -5.35
CA LEU A 56 25.12 -10.54 -5.96
C LEU A 56 24.15 -11.15 -4.94
N ALA A 57 22.85 -10.86 -5.13
CA ALA A 57 21.78 -11.57 -4.50
C ALA A 57 20.87 -12.22 -5.58
N LYS A 58 20.42 -13.42 -5.33
CA LYS A 58 19.61 -14.18 -6.30
C LYS A 58 18.42 -14.83 -5.62
N ALA A 59 17.25 -14.67 -6.26
CA ALA A 59 16.06 -15.45 -5.92
C ALA A 59 15.45 -16.06 -7.20
N VAL A 60 14.80 -17.19 -7.04
CA VAL A 60 14.11 -17.87 -8.14
C VAL A 60 12.70 -18.18 -7.67
N GLY A 61 11.71 -17.69 -8.39
CA GLY A 61 10.32 -18.03 -8.13
C GLY A 61 10.03 -19.49 -8.41
N ILE A 62 9.40 -20.18 -7.46
CA ILE A 62 9.07 -21.59 -7.53
C ILE A 62 7.57 -21.73 -7.27
N GLN A 63 6.81 -22.22 -8.25
CA GLN A 63 5.36 -22.37 -8.17
C GLN A 63 4.85 -23.04 -6.89
N ALA A 64 5.59 -24.00 -6.37
CA ALA A 64 5.22 -24.73 -5.16
C ALA A 64 5.57 -23.99 -3.83
N GLU A 65 6.33 -22.90 -3.90
CA GLU A 65 6.64 -22.04 -2.76
C GLU A 65 5.77 -20.77 -2.73
N ARG A 66 4.90 -20.63 -3.68
CA ARG A 66 4.02 -19.46 -3.81
C ARG A 66 3.15 -19.20 -2.57
N ASP A 67 2.77 -20.27 -1.88
CA ASP A 67 1.93 -20.22 -0.68
C ASP A 67 2.77 -20.13 0.62
N PHE A 68 4.10 -19.89 0.54
CA PHE A 68 4.98 -19.71 1.68
C PHE A 68 5.47 -18.26 1.74
N ASP A 69 4.82 -17.45 2.55
CA ASP A 69 5.15 -16.03 2.70
C ASP A 69 6.63 -15.82 3.04
N PHE A 70 7.20 -14.80 2.40
CA PHE A 70 8.60 -14.38 2.55
C PHE A 70 9.66 -15.39 2.09
N ALA A 71 9.29 -16.50 1.43
CA ALA A 71 10.25 -17.50 0.96
C ALA A 71 11.22 -16.91 -0.07
N GLY A 72 10.70 -16.19 -1.07
CA GLY A 72 11.52 -15.52 -2.07
C GLY A 72 12.36 -14.39 -1.50
N LEU A 73 11.82 -13.64 -0.55
CA LEU A 73 12.53 -12.58 0.15
C LEU A 73 13.71 -13.15 0.97
N HIS A 74 13.48 -14.25 1.68
CA HIS A 74 14.55 -14.92 2.43
C HIS A 74 15.67 -15.37 1.50
N GLN A 75 15.37 -16.00 0.35
CA GLN A 75 16.40 -16.35 -0.64
C GLN A 75 17.24 -15.15 -1.06
N MET A 76 16.59 -14.03 -1.33
CA MET A 76 17.24 -12.78 -1.76
C MET A 76 18.14 -12.21 -0.68
N LEU A 77 17.70 -12.21 0.59
CA LEU A 77 18.37 -11.53 1.67
C LEU A 77 19.42 -12.37 2.41
N VAL A 78 19.50 -13.69 2.18
CA VAL A 78 20.51 -14.57 2.80
C VAL A 78 21.93 -13.98 2.78
N PRO A 79 22.45 -13.40 1.68
CA PRO A 79 23.80 -12.84 1.65
C PRO A 79 23.99 -11.62 2.57
N PHE A 80 22.92 -10.96 2.99
CA PHE A 80 22.93 -9.71 3.75
C PHE A 80 22.50 -9.88 5.21
N LEU A 81 22.08 -11.06 5.64
CA LEU A 81 21.57 -11.29 7.02
C LEU A 81 22.61 -10.96 8.11
N GLY A 82 23.89 -10.94 7.77
CA GLY A 82 24.94 -10.46 8.68
C GLY A 82 24.82 -8.99 9.05
N GLY A 83 24.07 -8.18 8.30
CA GLY A 83 23.77 -6.77 8.56
C GLY A 83 22.54 -6.52 9.46
N LEU A 84 21.78 -7.57 9.83
CA LEU A 84 20.61 -7.44 10.69
C LEU A 84 20.87 -6.70 12.02
N PRO A 85 22.00 -6.93 12.73
CA PRO A 85 22.29 -6.22 13.98
C PRO A 85 22.37 -4.69 13.83
N ASP A 86 22.75 -4.21 12.64
CA ASP A 86 22.96 -2.79 12.35
C ASP A 86 21.65 -2.05 12.01
N LEU A 87 20.55 -2.79 11.75
CA LEU A 87 19.24 -2.21 11.46
C LEU A 87 18.64 -1.54 12.70
N PRO A 88 17.80 -0.49 12.51
CA PRO A 88 16.90 0.01 13.56
C PRO A 88 16.12 -1.12 14.23
N ALA A 89 15.90 -1.02 15.55
CA ALA A 89 15.30 -2.10 16.32
C ALA A 89 13.97 -2.62 15.75
N PRO A 90 13.00 -1.77 15.31
CA PRO A 90 11.76 -2.24 14.71
C PRO A 90 11.96 -3.01 13.40
N GLN A 91 12.86 -2.53 12.53
CA GLN A 91 13.19 -3.16 11.24
C GLN A 91 13.88 -4.52 11.44
N ARG A 92 14.83 -4.57 12.38
CA ARG A 92 15.52 -5.81 12.76
C ARG A 92 14.54 -6.83 13.29
N SER A 93 13.68 -6.44 14.24
CA SER A 93 12.64 -7.31 14.79
C SER A 93 11.72 -7.84 13.71
N ALA A 94 11.32 -7.00 12.75
CA ALA A 94 10.45 -7.41 11.64
C ALA A 94 11.09 -8.53 10.79
N LEU A 95 12.33 -8.35 10.32
CA LEU A 95 13.00 -9.39 9.53
C LEU A 95 13.30 -10.67 10.35
N GLN A 96 13.65 -10.52 11.62
CA GLN A 96 13.85 -11.68 12.49
C GLN A 96 12.56 -12.49 12.68
N THR A 97 11.43 -11.80 12.86
CA THR A 97 10.12 -12.45 13.01
C THR A 97 9.68 -13.18 11.74
N VAL A 98 9.72 -12.51 10.57
CA VAL A 98 9.26 -13.12 9.31
C VAL A 98 10.15 -14.31 8.88
N PHE A 99 11.43 -14.28 9.22
CA PHE A 99 12.35 -15.39 8.93
C PHE A 99 12.38 -16.47 10.04
N GLY A 100 11.57 -16.32 11.09
CA GLY A 100 11.51 -17.27 12.19
C GLY A 100 12.77 -17.32 13.04
N LEU A 101 13.57 -16.25 13.05
CA LEU A 101 14.81 -16.12 13.83
C LEU A 101 14.53 -15.62 15.26
N ALA A 102 13.36 -15.04 15.51
CA ALA A 102 12.88 -14.59 16.81
C ALA A 102 11.35 -14.67 16.87
N ASP A 103 10.81 -14.87 18.06
CA ASP A 103 9.38 -14.72 18.33
C ASP A 103 9.02 -13.24 18.45
N GLY A 104 7.86 -12.85 17.89
CA GLY A 104 7.37 -11.47 17.95
C GLY A 104 5.94 -11.34 17.45
N ALA A 105 5.38 -10.12 17.56
CA ALA A 105 4.12 -9.80 16.89
C ALA A 105 4.34 -9.78 15.37
N ALA A 106 3.33 -10.19 14.61
CA ALA A 106 3.35 -10.18 13.15
C ALA A 106 3.67 -8.76 12.63
N PRO A 107 4.80 -8.56 11.93
CA PRO A 107 5.13 -7.23 11.40
C PRO A 107 4.28 -6.92 10.17
N SER A 108 4.05 -5.62 9.91
CA SER A 108 3.43 -5.23 8.65
C SER A 108 4.35 -5.51 7.46
N PRO A 109 3.82 -5.89 6.28
CA PRO A 109 4.62 -6.07 5.07
C PRO A 109 5.43 -4.81 4.70
N PHE A 110 4.89 -3.64 5.02
CA PHE A 110 5.57 -2.36 4.82
C PHE A 110 6.85 -2.24 5.66
N LEU A 111 6.83 -2.61 6.94
CA LEU A 111 8.01 -2.58 7.80
C LEU A 111 9.07 -3.57 7.34
N VAL A 112 8.64 -4.73 6.84
CA VAL A 112 9.53 -5.71 6.19
C VAL A 112 10.16 -5.12 4.93
N GLY A 113 9.36 -4.42 4.11
CA GLY A 113 9.85 -3.70 2.91
C GLY A 113 10.88 -2.65 3.24
N LEU A 114 10.62 -1.84 4.27
CA LEU A 114 11.57 -0.82 4.74
C LEU A 114 12.85 -1.45 5.28
N ALA A 115 12.75 -2.52 6.05
CA ALA A 115 13.90 -3.25 6.57
C ALA A 115 14.74 -3.86 5.43
N THR A 116 14.07 -4.38 4.39
CA THR A 116 14.71 -4.88 3.17
C THR A 116 15.45 -3.77 2.44
N LEU A 117 14.79 -2.63 2.22
CA LEU A 117 15.40 -1.45 1.59
C LEU A 117 16.65 -1.01 2.35
N THR A 118 16.54 -0.85 3.69
CA THR A 118 17.67 -0.43 4.53
C THR A 118 18.83 -1.44 4.47
N LEU A 119 18.53 -2.73 4.55
CA LEU A 119 19.54 -3.79 4.50
C LEU A 119 20.29 -3.81 3.17
N LEU A 120 19.59 -3.68 2.05
CA LEU A 120 20.19 -3.63 0.71
C LEU A 120 21.04 -2.38 0.52
N THR A 121 20.52 -1.21 0.95
CA THR A 121 21.23 0.06 0.79
C THR A 121 22.44 0.16 1.71
N ASP A 122 22.37 -0.34 2.95
CA ASP A 122 23.54 -0.43 3.86
C ASP A 122 24.63 -1.37 3.30
N ALA A 123 24.24 -2.47 2.66
CA ALA A 123 25.18 -3.35 1.97
C ALA A 123 25.82 -2.64 0.77
N ALA A 124 25.04 -1.87 0.02
CA ALA A 124 25.48 -1.16 -1.18
C ALA A 124 26.44 0.01 -0.89
N VAL A 125 26.47 0.54 0.35
CA VAL A 125 27.50 1.50 0.78
C VAL A 125 28.91 0.90 0.67
N LYS A 126 29.07 -0.38 0.98
CA LYS A 126 30.37 -1.09 0.93
C LYS A 126 30.73 -1.50 -0.49
N GLN A 127 29.77 -2.01 -1.25
CA GLN A 127 29.96 -2.59 -2.58
C GLN A 127 28.64 -2.53 -3.33
N PRO A 128 28.57 -2.09 -4.62
CA PRO A 128 27.33 -2.07 -5.37
C PRO A 128 26.63 -3.44 -5.35
N VAL A 129 25.31 -3.44 -5.23
CA VAL A 129 24.51 -4.65 -5.11
C VAL A 129 23.73 -4.87 -6.39
N LEU A 130 23.70 -6.10 -6.90
CA LEU A 130 22.76 -6.53 -7.93
C LEU A 130 21.89 -7.66 -7.38
N CYS A 131 20.59 -7.41 -7.36
CA CYS A 131 19.56 -8.39 -7.04
C CYS A 131 18.94 -8.93 -8.33
N VAL A 132 18.92 -10.24 -8.51
CA VAL A 132 18.37 -10.91 -9.69
C VAL A 132 17.27 -11.86 -9.24
N VAL A 133 16.07 -11.66 -9.78
CA VAL A 133 14.89 -12.50 -9.49
C VAL A 133 14.43 -13.17 -10.77
N ASP A 134 14.66 -14.46 -10.88
CA ASP A 134 14.18 -15.23 -12.03
C ASP A 134 12.78 -15.79 -11.75
N ASP A 135 11.93 -15.83 -12.78
CA ASP A 135 10.54 -16.28 -12.72
C ASP A 135 9.74 -15.62 -11.56
N ALA A 136 9.84 -14.28 -11.42
CA ALA A 136 9.24 -13.51 -10.34
C ALA A 136 7.71 -13.71 -10.19
N HIS A 137 7.00 -14.12 -11.23
CA HIS A 137 5.58 -14.51 -11.20
C HIS A 137 5.28 -15.76 -10.35
N TRP A 138 6.31 -16.53 -9.98
CA TRP A 138 6.22 -17.67 -9.07
C TRP A 138 6.73 -17.38 -7.66
N LEU A 139 7.18 -16.16 -7.37
CA LEU A 139 7.42 -15.77 -5.99
C LEU A 139 6.11 -15.73 -5.21
N ASP A 140 6.20 -15.94 -3.90
CA ASP A 140 5.10 -15.63 -3.00
C ASP A 140 4.76 -14.13 -3.09
N ARG A 141 3.48 -13.82 -2.91
CA ARG A 141 2.95 -12.47 -3.09
C ARG A 141 3.60 -11.47 -2.16
N THR A 142 3.83 -11.86 -0.91
CA THR A 142 4.41 -11.00 0.12
C THR A 142 5.84 -10.59 -0.26
N SER A 143 6.65 -11.54 -0.79
CA SER A 143 7.97 -11.23 -1.34
C SER A 143 7.90 -10.29 -2.55
N GLN A 144 6.93 -10.49 -3.46
CA GLN A 144 6.73 -9.60 -4.61
C GLN A 144 6.42 -8.17 -4.15
N GLU A 145 5.50 -7.99 -3.22
CA GLU A 145 5.11 -6.69 -2.68
C GLU A 145 6.27 -5.98 -1.98
N VAL A 146 7.04 -6.70 -1.16
CA VAL A 146 8.22 -6.17 -0.47
C VAL A 146 9.30 -5.73 -1.46
N LEU A 147 9.59 -6.55 -2.47
CA LEU A 147 10.61 -6.22 -3.49
C LEU A 147 10.16 -5.07 -4.40
N ALA A 148 8.88 -5.01 -4.76
CA ALA A 148 8.31 -3.90 -5.51
C ALA A 148 8.35 -2.60 -4.70
N PHE A 149 8.02 -2.67 -3.41
CA PHE A 149 8.15 -1.53 -2.49
C PHE A 149 9.59 -0.98 -2.47
N ALA A 150 10.59 -1.86 -2.37
CA ALA A 150 11.99 -1.46 -2.41
C ALA A 150 12.34 -0.85 -3.78
N ALA A 151 11.92 -1.47 -4.89
CA ALA A 151 12.18 -1.02 -6.26
C ALA A 151 11.71 0.42 -6.52
N HIS A 152 10.52 0.79 -6.03
CA HIS A 152 9.97 2.14 -6.20
C HIS A 152 10.65 3.21 -5.34
N ARG A 153 11.50 2.84 -4.37
CA ARG A 153 12.15 3.77 -3.42
C ARG A 153 13.65 3.88 -3.58
N LEU A 154 14.23 3.00 -4.36
CA LEU A 154 15.63 3.06 -4.72
C LEU A 154 15.85 4.23 -5.70
N LEU A 155 16.86 5.09 -5.43
CA LEU A 155 17.18 6.23 -6.29
C LEU A 155 18.70 6.38 -6.48
N ALA A 156 19.44 6.61 -5.43
CA ALA A 156 20.90 6.88 -5.46
C ALA A 156 21.66 5.93 -4.53
N ASP A 157 21.27 4.65 -4.53
CA ASP A 157 21.66 3.68 -3.51
C ASP A 157 22.64 2.62 -4.00
N ARG A 158 23.05 2.67 -5.27
CA ARG A 158 23.94 1.69 -5.91
C ARG A 158 23.39 0.26 -5.87
N VAL A 159 22.06 0.14 -6.03
CA VAL A 159 21.34 -1.15 -6.03
C VAL A 159 20.67 -1.35 -7.38
N GLY A 160 20.99 -2.44 -8.06
CA GLY A 160 20.28 -2.91 -9.24
C GLY A 160 19.28 -4.00 -8.88
N LEU A 161 18.05 -3.91 -9.40
CA LEU A 161 17.03 -4.95 -9.28
C LEU A 161 16.60 -5.42 -10.67
N VAL A 162 16.78 -6.69 -10.99
CA VAL A 162 16.41 -7.25 -12.29
C VAL A 162 15.47 -8.43 -12.08
N PHE A 163 14.25 -8.31 -12.59
CA PHE A 163 13.21 -9.33 -12.50
C PHE A 163 12.99 -10.00 -13.86
N SER A 164 12.65 -11.28 -13.89
CA SER A 164 12.09 -11.90 -15.07
C SER A 164 10.62 -12.25 -14.88
N LEU A 165 9.80 -11.93 -15.91
CA LEU A 165 8.37 -12.24 -15.93
C LEU A 165 7.99 -12.97 -17.23
N ARG A 166 7.01 -13.85 -17.15
CA ARG A 166 6.42 -14.50 -18.34
C ARG A 166 5.36 -13.58 -18.94
N ALA A 167 5.40 -13.41 -20.26
CA ALA A 167 4.39 -12.65 -20.98
C ALA A 167 3.03 -13.36 -20.93
N GLY A 168 1.96 -12.59 -20.63
CA GLY A 168 0.59 -13.10 -20.54
C GLY A 168 0.22 -13.72 -19.19
N GLU A 169 1.08 -13.64 -18.17
CA GLU A 169 0.75 -14.02 -16.81
C GLU A 169 0.51 -12.77 -15.95
N GLU A 170 -0.68 -12.69 -15.32
CA GLU A 170 -1.12 -11.57 -14.48
C GLU A 170 -0.70 -11.73 -12.99
N HIS A 171 0.14 -12.72 -12.69
CA HIS A 171 0.43 -13.13 -11.32
C HIS A 171 1.49 -12.30 -10.58
N ALA A 172 1.91 -11.15 -11.11
CA ALA A 172 2.83 -10.24 -10.44
C ALA A 172 2.39 -8.77 -10.59
N PRO A 173 1.17 -8.40 -10.15
CA PRO A 173 0.66 -7.04 -10.30
C PRO A 173 1.49 -5.99 -9.57
N ALA A 174 2.17 -6.36 -8.49
CA ALA A 174 3.05 -5.48 -7.73
C ALA A 174 4.24 -4.93 -8.55
N LEU A 175 4.68 -5.64 -9.58
CA LEU A 175 5.79 -5.24 -10.45
C LEU A 175 5.34 -4.43 -11.68
N ASN A 176 4.05 -4.17 -11.84
CA ASN A 176 3.54 -3.35 -12.94
C ASN A 176 3.95 -1.89 -12.76
N GLY A 177 4.30 -1.23 -13.87
CA GLY A 177 4.75 0.18 -13.86
C GLY A 177 6.25 0.37 -13.65
N LEU A 178 7.00 -0.70 -13.35
CA LEU A 178 8.47 -0.66 -13.36
C LEU A 178 8.99 -0.67 -14.82
N PRO A 179 10.22 -0.15 -15.09
CA PRO A 179 10.83 -0.18 -16.41
C PRO A 179 10.90 -1.59 -16.99
N GLU A 180 10.45 -1.78 -18.24
CA GLU A 180 10.35 -3.10 -18.86
C GLU A 180 11.24 -3.26 -20.10
N LEU A 181 11.88 -4.42 -20.22
CA LEU A 181 12.57 -4.91 -21.39
C LEU A 181 11.81 -6.10 -21.99
N GLN A 182 11.23 -5.92 -23.16
CA GLN A 182 10.54 -7.00 -23.89
C GLN A 182 11.55 -7.82 -24.70
N VAL A 183 11.75 -9.09 -24.31
CA VAL A 183 12.64 -10.00 -25.04
C VAL A 183 11.87 -10.64 -26.20
N GLN A 184 12.32 -10.36 -27.41
CA GLN A 184 11.70 -10.85 -28.65
C GLN A 184 12.31 -12.19 -29.11
N ALA A 185 11.64 -12.84 -30.09
CA ALA A 185 12.22 -14.00 -30.79
C ALA A 185 13.53 -13.62 -31.50
N LEU A 186 14.45 -14.57 -31.64
CA LEU A 186 15.69 -14.34 -32.38
C LEU A 186 15.43 -14.07 -33.87
N ALA A 187 16.21 -13.16 -34.45
CA ALA A 187 16.24 -12.98 -35.90
C ALA A 187 16.72 -14.26 -36.60
N PRO A 188 16.32 -14.49 -37.86
CA PRO A 188 16.63 -15.74 -38.59
C PRO A 188 18.12 -16.11 -38.60
N ASP A 189 19.01 -15.13 -38.77
CA ASP A 189 20.47 -15.37 -38.82
C ASP A 189 21.02 -15.82 -37.46
N ALA A 190 20.62 -15.13 -36.39
CA ALA A 190 20.96 -15.52 -34.99
C ALA A 190 20.36 -16.88 -34.62
N GLY A 191 19.13 -17.15 -35.06
CA GLY A 191 18.48 -18.44 -34.90
C GLY A 191 19.23 -19.58 -35.59
N ARG A 192 19.77 -19.35 -36.80
CA ARG A 192 20.60 -20.30 -37.53
C ARG A 192 21.91 -20.58 -36.81
N GLU A 193 22.60 -19.54 -36.35
CA GLU A 193 23.85 -19.65 -35.61
C GLU A 193 23.65 -20.48 -34.34
N LEU A 194 22.55 -20.23 -33.60
CA LEU A 194 22.22 -20.97 -32.40
C LEU A 194 21.91 -22.44 -32.69
N LEU A 195 21.19 -22.72 -33.80
CA LEU A 195 20.86 -24.07 -34.22
C LEU A 195 22.13 -24.86 -34.57
N GLU A 196 23.03 -24.29 -35.38
CA GLU A 196 24.29 -24.92 -35.77
C GLU A 196 25.21 -25.19 -34.59
N MET A 197 25.31 -24.23 -33.67
CA MET A 197 26.05 -24.42 -32.43
C MET A 197 25.47 -25.59 -31.63
N ALA A 198 24.16 -25.68 -31.49
CA ALA A 198 23.50 -26.77 -30.75
C ALA A 198 23.64 -28.12 -31.46
N ALA A 199 23.60 -28.15 -32.80
CA ALA A 199 23.81 -29.32 -33.61
C ALA A 199 25.28 -29.81 -33.63
N GLY A 200 26.22 -28.95 -33.28
CA GLY A 200 27.66 -29.21 -33.36
C GLY A 200 28.19 -29.39 -34.80
N ARG A 201 27.44 -28.94 -35.78
CA ARG A 201 27.75 -29.03 -37.22
C ARG A 201 26.91 -28.04 -38.01
N GLN A 202 27.36 -27.67 -39.22
CA GLN A 202 26.54 -26.91 -40.14
C GLN A 202 25.28 -27.70 -40.53
N VAL A 203 24.15 -27.00 -40.61
CA VAL A 203 22.85 -27.54 -40.98
C VAL A 203 22.51 -27.14 -42.40
N THR A 204 22.11 -28.09 -43.24
CA THR A 204 21.78 -27.78 -44.66
C THR A 204 20.66 -26.76 -44.77
N GLU A 205 20.74 -25.85 -45.74
CA GLU A 205 19.80 -24.74 -45.91
C GLU A 205 18.31 -25.13 -45.92
N PRO A 206 17.87 -26.22 -46.60
CA PRO A 206 16.47 -26.65 -46.53
C PRO A 206 16.02 -27.09 -45.14
N LEU A 207 16.89 -27.79 -44.41
CA LEU A 207 16.63 -28.24 -43.04
C LEU A 207 16.64 -27.10 -42.06
N SER A 208 17.61 -26.17 -42.20
CA SER A 208 17.70 -24.96 -41.37
C SER A 208 16.44 -24.10 -41.53
N ARG A 209 15.97 -23.81 -42.74
CA ARG A 209 14.74 -23.04 -42.96
C ARG A 209 13.51 -23.73 -42.34
N ARG A 210 13.39 -25.05 -42.46
CA ARG A 210 12.29 -25.78 -41.85
C ARG A 210 12.33 -25.67 -40.33
N VAL A 211 13.49 -25.88 -39.70
CA VAL A 211 13.67 -25.77 -38.24
C VAL A 211 13.40 -24.36 -37.75
N LEU A 212 13.91 -23.34 -38.42
CA LEU A 212 13.67 -21.93 -38.05
C LEU A 212 12.21 -21.53 -38.13
N ALA A 213 11.52 -21.96 -39.21
CA ALA A 213 10.08 -21.72 -39.36
C ALA A 213 9.28 -22.41 -38.25
N GLU A 214 9.66 -23.61 -37.85
CA GLU A 214 9.01 -24.41 -36.82
C GLU A 214 9.30 -23.86 -35.42
N ALA A 215 10.53 -23.41 -35.15
CA ALA A 215 10.95 -22.82 -33.88
C ALA A 215 10.46 -21.37 -33.69
N ALA A 216 10.04 -20.69 -34.77
CA ALA A 216 9.60 -19.28 -34.76
C ALA A 216 10.59 -18.36 -34.04
N GLY A 217 11.90 -18.61 -34.13
CA GLY A 217 12.95 -17.85 -33.47
C GLY A 217 13.08 -18.07 -31.96
N HIS A 218 12.42 -19.10 -31.39
CA HIS A 218 12.52 -19.40 -29.97
C HIS A 218 13.83 -20.14 -29.61
N PRO A 219 14.74 -19.55 -28.83
CA PRO A 219 16.07 -20.11 -28.55
C PRO A 219 16.03 -21.54 -27.98
N LEU A 220 15.14 -21.81 -27.02
CA LEU A 220 15.06 -23.12 -26.40
C LEU A 220 14.66 -24.21 -27.39
N THR A 221 13.70 -23.91 -28.25
CA THR A 221 13.28 -24.83 -29.33
C THR A 221 14.41 -25.11 -30.32
N LEU A 222 15.15 -24.09 -30.69
CA LEU A 222 16.31 -24.22 -31.58
C LEU A 222 17.41 -25.08 -30.97
N ILE A 223 17.72 -24.87 -29.68
CA ILE A 223 18.73 -25.67 -28.96
C ILE A 223 18.30 -27.15 -28.87
N GLU A 224 17.04 -27.41 -28.53
CA GLU A 224 16.55 -28.78 -28.39
C GLU A 224 16.51 -29.51 -29.74
N LEU A 225 16.03 -28.88 -30.80
CA LEU A 225 16.05 -29.43 -32.16
C LEU A 225 17.49 -29.65 -32.69
N GLY A 226 18.39 -28.70 -32.40
CA GLY A 226 19.81 -28.86 -32.68
C GLY A 226 20.46 -30.07 -31.99
N ARG A 227 20.13 -30.27 -30.71
CA ARG A 227 20.59 -31.45 -29.96
C ARG A 227 20.05 -32.77 -30.53
N GLU A 228 18.80 -32.81 -30.96
CA GLU A 228 18.23 -33.98 -31.67
C GLU A 228 18.96 -34.31 -32.95
N LEU A 229 19.28 -33.24 -33.72
CA LEU A 229 20.08 -33.40 -34.95
C LEU A 229 21.50 -33.91 -34.68
N ARG A 230 22.12 -33.50 -33.58
CA ARG A 230 23.44 -34.01 -33.16
C ARG A 230 23.39 -35.49 -32.75
N GLU A 231 22.31 -35.93 -32.12
CA GLU A 231 22.10 -37.32 -31.69
C GLU A 231 21.64 -38.27 -32.85
N GLY A 232 21.55 -37.73 -34.07
CA GLY A 232 21.16 -38.53 -35.23
C GLY A 232 19.67 -38.89 -35.27
N ARG A 233 18.87 -38.28 -34.43
CA ARG A 233 17.41 -38.46 -34.42
C ARG A 233 16.79 -37.55 -35.47
N GLY A 234 15.97 -38.08 -36.37
CA GLY A 234 15.23 -37.28 -37.34
C GLY A 234 14.26 -36.33 -36.62
N ILE A 235 14.10 -35.14 -37.15
CA ILE A 235 13.06 -34.20 -36.66
C ILE A 235 11.69 -34.86 -36.89
N PRO A 236 10.84 -35.08 -35.86
CA PRO A 236 9.53 -35.68 -36.07
C PRO A 236 8.70 -34.87 -37.07
N ASP A 237 8.02 -35.58 -37.98
CA ASP A 237 7.15 -34.91 -38.93
C ASP A 237 6.02 -34.16 -38.20
N ALA A 238 5.90 -32.89 -38.50
CA ALA A 238 4.80 -32.08 -37.98
C ALA A 238 3.48 -32.64 -38.52
N VAL A 239 2.50 -32.86 -37.63
CA VAL A 239 1.15 -33.23 -38.06
C VAL A 239 0.58 -32.04 -38.81
N PRO A 240 0.23 -32.21 -40.10
CA PRO A 240 -0.30 -31.10 -40.90
C PRO A 240 -1.62 -30.60 -40.33
N GLY A 241 -1.71 -29.30 -40.02
CA GLY A 241 -2.98 -28.61 -39.78
C GLY A 241 -3.26 -28.10 -38.37
N LEU A 242 -2.39 -28.29 -37.38
CA LEU A 242 -2.56 -27.74 -36.03
C LEU A 242 -1.36 -26.87 -35.61
N PRO A 243 -1.53 -25.55 -35.47
CA PRO A 243 -0.51 -24.72 -34.85
C PRO A 243 -0.46 -24.99 -33.35
N MET A 244 0.54 -25.74 -32.89
CA MET A 244 0.79 -25.90 -31.45
C MET A 244 1.57 -24.72 -30.90
N ARG A 245 1.17 -24.20 -29.76
CA ARG A 245 1.96 -23.20 -29.01
C ARG A 245 3.31 -23.83 -28.61
N VAL A 246 4.40 -23.12 -28.80
CA VAL A 246 5.79 -23.59 -28.54
C VAL A 246 5.96 -24.17 -27.15
N GLY A 247 5.27 -23.61 -26.14
CA GLY A 247 5.28 -24.11 -24.75
C GLY A 247 4.71 -25.53 -24.60
N GLU A 248 3.59 -25.83 -25.21
CA GLU A 248 2.93 -27.16 -25.14
C GLU A 248 3.79 -28.26 -25.81
N ARG A 249 4.53 -27.88 -26.83
CA ARG A 249 5.41 -28.83 -27.51
C ARG A 249 6.62 -29.19 -26.68
N LEU A 250 7.22 -28.20 -26.03
CA LEU A 250 8.36 -28.42 -25.11
C LEU A 250 7.95 -29.27 -23.91
N GLU A 251 6.78 -28.99 -23.32
CA GLU A 251 6.23 -29.80 -22.23
C GLU A 251 6.04 -31.27 -22.65
N ARG A 252 5.48 -31.51 -23.82
CA ARG A 252 5.33 -32.89 -24.35
C ARG A 252 6.68 -33.56 -24.54
N LEU A 253 7.66 -32.85 -25.09
CA LEU A 253 9.00 -33.39 -25.32
C LEU A 253 9.69 -33.80 -24.03
N TYR A 254 9.57 -32.99 -23.00
CA TYR A 254 10.11 -33.33 -21.67
C TYR A 254 9.31 -34.45 -21.00
N LEU A 255 7.98 -34.47 -21.12
CA LEU A 255 7.14 -35.57 -20.64
C LEU A 255 7.52 -36.90 -21.28
N ASP A 256 7.75 -36.92 -22.60
CA ASP A 256 8.15 -38.13 -23.32
C ASP A 256 9.56 -38.61 -22.93
N ARG A 257 10.48 -37.66 -22.63
CA ARG A 257 11.81 -38.02 -22.07
C ARG A 257 11.68 -38.65 -20.71
N VAL A 258 10.89 -38.06 -19.81
CA VAL A 258 10.66 -38.63 -18.47
C VAL A 258 9.98 -39.99 -18.58
N ARG A 259 8.99 -40.15 -19.45
CA ARG A 259 8.27 -41.44 -19.66
C ARG A 259 9.19 -42.60 -20.11
N LYS A 260 10.24 -42.34 -20.85
CA LYS A 260 11.20 -43.33 -21.36
C LYS A 260 12.22 -43.78 -20.32
N LEU A 261 12.33 -43.13 -19.16
CA LEU A 261 13.26 -43.48 -18.11
C LEU A 261 12.87 -44.78 -17.39
N PRO A 262 13.83 -45.51 -16.82
CA PRO A 262 13.55 -46.63 -15.90
C PRO A 262 12.70 -46.17 -14.69
N PRO A 263 11.90 -47.05 -14.08
CA PRO A 263 11.02 -46.70 -12.96
C PRO A 263 11.74 -46.04 -11.78
N GLY A 264 12.93 -46.50 -11.40
CA GLY A 264 13.75 -45.91 -10.34
C GLY A 264 14.17 -44.47 -10.67
N ALA A 265 14.58 -44.22 -11.93
CA ALA A 265 14.98 -42.89 -12.39
C ALA A 265 13.80 -41.89 -12.39
N LYS A 266 12.60 -42.33 -12.81
CA LYS A 266 11.36 -41.54 -12.73
C LYS A 266 11.05 -41.13 -11.28
N THR A 267 11.16 -42.12 -10.37
CA THR A 267 10.90 -41.88 -8.95
C THR A 267 11.92 -40.90 -8.34
N LEU A 268 13.21 -41.02 -8.67
CA LEU A 268 14.24 -40.08 -8.21
C LEU A 268 14.00 -38.67 -8.72
N LEU A 269 13.67 -38.52 -10.02
CA LEU A 269 13.30 -37.22 -10.59
C LEU A 269 12.05 -36.64 -9.91
N LEU A 270 11.05 -37.45 -9.58
CA LEU A 270 9.86 -37.05 -8.86
C LEU A 270 10.18 -36.60 -7.43
N VAL A 271 11.06 -37.31 -6.70
CA VAL A 271 11.54 -36.87 -5.36
C VAL A 271 12.24 -35.53 -5.46
N ALA A 272 13.15 -35.38 -6.41
CA ALA A 272 13.85 -34.13 -6.65
C ALA A 272 12.90 -32.98 -7.08
N ALA A 273 11.84 -33.29 -7.82
CA ALA A 273 10.84 -32.32 -8.22
C ALA A 273 9.93 -31.87 -7.06
N ALA A 274 9.61 -32.80 -6.14
CA ALA A 274 8.78 -32.54 -4.97
C ALA A 274 9.55 -31.88 -3.82
N GLU A 275 10.88 -31.98 -3.78
CA GLU A 275 11.75 -31.26 -2.84
C GLU A 275 12.12 -29.91 -3.45
N HIS A 276 11.65 -28.80 -2.84
CA HIS A 276 11.66 -27.47 -3.47
C HIS A 276 12.92 -26.65 -3.17
N LEU A 277 13.57 -26.85 -2.02
CA LEU A 277 14.77 -26.12 -1.64
C LEU A 277 16.06 -26.58 -2.32
N GLY A 278 15.99 -27.64 -3.05
CA GLY A 278 17.16 -28.27 -3.64
C GLY A 278 18.06 -28.94 -2.59
N ASP A 279 17.48 -29.40 -1.48
CA ASP A 279 18.19 -30.13 -0.42
C ASP A 279 18.55 -31.54 -0.89
N SER A 280 19.79 -31.72 -1.29
CA SER A 280 20.30 -33.00 -1.79
C SER A 280 20.28 -34.12 -0.74
N ASP A 281 20.44 -33.79 0.54
CA ASP A 281 20.39 -34.77 1.62
C ASP A 281 18.95 -35.26 1.85
N LYS A 282 17.95 -34.38 1.85
CA LYS A 282 16.54 -34.77 1.93
C LYS A 282 16.13 -35.64 0.74
N VAL A 283 16.55 -35.28 -0.49
CA VAL A 283 16.27 -36.09 -1.69
C VAL A 283 16.91 -37.49 -1.57
N ARG A 284 18.17 -37.59 -1.15
CA ARG A 284 18.85 -38.85 -0.96
C ARG A 284 18.14 -39.73 0.09
N ARG A 285 17.84 -39.17 1.27
CA ARG A 285 17.16 -39.89 2.36
C ARG A 285 15.74 -40.33 1.96
N ALA A 286 15.00 -39.48 1.24
CA ALA A 286 13.68 -39.86 0.74
C ALA A 286 13.76 -40.96 -0.32
N ALA A 287 14.78 -40.94 -1.19
CA ALA A 287 15.05 -42.00 -2.14
C ALA A 287 15.37 -43.33 -1.42
N GLU A 288 16.16 -43.31 -0.36
CA GLU A 288 16.43 -44.50 0.51
C GLU A 288 15.15 -45.04 1.16
N VAL A 289 14.28 -44.15 1.69
CA VAL A 289 12.97 -44.56 2.25
C VAL A 289 12.08 -45.24 1.20
N LEU A 290 12.21 -44.84 -0.07
CA LEU A 290 11.48 -45.43 -1.20
C LEU A 290 12.16 -46.70 -1.75
N GLY A 291 13.32 -47.11 -1.22
CA GLY A 291 14.06 -48.30 -1.63
C GLY A 291 14.75 -48.14 -3.00
N LEU A 292 15.10 -46.90 -3.39
CA LEU A 292 15.81 -46.66 -4.64
C LEU A 292 17.28 -47.05 -4.51
N ASP A 293 17.83 -47.72 -5.54
CA ASP A 293 19.24 -48.00 -5.66
C ASP A 293 20.02 -46.70 -5.86
N PRO A 294 21.05 -46.41 -5.07
CA PRO A 294 21.90 -45.23 -5.22
C PRO A 294 22.51 -45.07 -6.63
N GLU A 295 22.77 -46.17 -7.33
CA GLU A 295 23.31 -46.15 -8.70
C GLU A 295 22.37 -45.46 -9.72
N VAL A 296 21.09 -45.39 -9.43
CA VAL A 296 20.12 -44.70 -10.27
C VAL A 296 20.48 -43.22 -10.49
N ALA A 297 21.07 -42.57 -9.47
CA ALA A 297 21.51 -41.20 -9.58
C ALA A 297 22.69 -41.00 -10.54
N MET A 298 23.44 -42.06 -10.82
CA MET A 298 24.61 -42.03 -11.71
C MET A 298 24.28 -42.39 -13.16
N LEU A 299 23.05 -42.78 -13.45
CA LEU A 299 22.62 -43.07 -14.82
C LEU A 299 22.83 -41.86 -15.73
N PRO A 300 23.40 -42.03 -16.94
CA PRO A 300 23.66 -40.91 -17.87
C PRO A 300 22.41 -40.12 -18.24
N GLU A 301 21.26 -40.76 -18.27
CA GLU A 301 19.97 -40.16 -18.55
C GLU A 301 19.54 -39.23 -17.39
N VAL A 302 19.82 -39.65 -16.14
CA VAL A 302 19.50 -38.85 -14.92
C VAL A 302 20.45 -37.67 -14.80
N THR A 303 21.76 -37.89 -14.93
CA THR A 303 22.79 -36.83 -14.77
C THR A 303 22.68 -35.75 -15.82
N ARG A 304 22.10 -36.00 -16.99
CA ARG A 304 21.78 -35.00 -18.01
C ARG A 304 20.55 -34.13 -17.65
N MET A 305 19.67 -34.63 -16.78
CA MET A 305 18.42 -33.98 -16.42
C MET A 305 18.45 -33.33 -15.04
N LEU A 306 19.25 -33.89 -14.14
CA LEU A 306 19.28 -33.56 -12.72
C LEU A 306 20.72 -33.56 -12.21
N SER A 307 21.12 -32.50 -11.51
CA SER A 307 22.32 -32.45 -10.67
C SER A 307 21.90 -32.52 -9.23
N LEU A 308 22.56 -33.37 -8.45
CA LEU A 308 22.28 -33.53 -7.00
C LEU A 308 23.32 -32.82 -6.12
N SER A 309 24.40 -32.28 -6.67
CA SER A 309 25.48 -31.68 -5.87
C SER A 309 25.92 -30.33 -6.49
N PRO A 310 26.18 -29.30 -5.69
CA PRO A 310 25.98 -29.19 -4.23
C PRO A 310 24.51 -29.04 -3.82
N ARG A 311 23.63 -28.68 -4.72
CA ARG A 311 22.17 -28.61 -4.58
C ARG A 311 21.49 -29.33 -5.72
N VAL A 312 20.26 -29.75 -5.47
CA VAL A 312 19.41 -30.35 -6.51
C VAL A 312 19.01 -29.29 -7.53
N THR A 313 19.45 -29.46 -8.76
CA THR A 313 19.11 -28.56 -9.87
C THR A 313 18.69 -29.36 -11.11
N PHE A 314 17.56 -29.00 -11.69
CA PHE A 314 17.14 -29.54 -12.98
C PHE A 314 17.82 -28.78 -14.11
N SER A 315 18.17 -29.52 -15.18
CA SER A 315 18.74 -28.90 -16.39
C SER A 315 17.82 -27.86 -17.02
N HIS A 316 16.51 -27.94 -16.77
CA HIS A 316 15.52 -26.98 -17.19
C HIS A 316 14.28 -26.99 -16.25
N PRO A 317 13.65 -25.84 -15.93
CA PRO A 317 12.44 -25.78 -15.10
C PRO A 317 11.30 -26.65 -15.60
N LEU A 318 11.06 -26.69 -16.93
CA LEU A 318 10.03 -27.54 -17.53
C LEU A 318 10.28 -29.05 -17.28
N MET A 319 11.53 -29.46 -17.06
CA MET A 319 11.85 -30.85 -16.70
C MET A 319 11.32 -31.20 -15.31
N ARG A 320 11.45 -30.30 -14.36
CA ARG A 320 10.87 -30.43 -13.01
C ARG A 320 9.35 -30.54 -13.08
N THR A 321 8.70 -29.65 -13.84
CA THR A 321 7.25 -29.67 -14.09
C THR A 321 6.82 -30.99 -14.73
N ALA A 322 7.54 -31.45 -15.75
CA ALA A 322 7.27 -32.71 -16.43
C ALA A 322 7.46 -33.93 -15.51
N ALA A 323 8.48 -33.93 -14.67
CA ALA A 323 8.71 -35.00 -13.69
C ALA A 323 7.61 -35.08 -12.64
N TYR A 324 7.12 -33.92 -12.14
CA TYR A 324 6.09 -33.87 -11.11
C TYR A 324 4.68 -34.19 -11.67
N TRP A 325 4.25 -33.47 -12.71
CA TRP A 325 2.91 -33.61 -13.27
C TRP A 325 2.75 -34.81 -14.19
N GLY A 326 3.85 -35.34 -14.71
CA GLY A 326 3.86 -36.59 -15.47
C GLY A 326 3.68 -37.82 -14.61
N ALA A 327 3.87 -37.74 -13.30
CA ALA A 327 3.67 -38.80 -12.34
C ALA A 327 2.20 -38.96 -11.96
N SER A 328 1.77 -40.20 -11.70
CA SER A 328 0.40 -40.47 -11.23
C SER A 328 0.17 -39.90 -9.82
N PRO A 329 -1.10 -39.59 -9.46
CA PRO A 329 -1.40 -39.15 -8.08
C PRO A 329 -0.90 -40.08 -6.99
N GLY A 330 -0.91 -41.40 -7.24
CA GLY A 330 -0.40 -42.40 -6.29
C GLY A 330 1.11 -42.32 -6.10
N GLU A 331 1.88 -42.09 -7.16
CA GLU A 331 3.33 -41.89 -7.09
C GLU A 331 3.68 -40.61 -6.35
N ARG A 332 3.00 -39.51 -6.66
CA ARG A 332 3.20 -38.24 -5.93
C ARG A 332 2.94 -38.41 -4.43
N ARG A 333 1.84 -39.07 -4.04
CA ARG A 333 1.56 -39.29 -2.61
C ARG A 333 2.64 -40.12 -1.91
N ARG A 334 3.15 -41.17 -2.55
CA ARG A 334 4.24 -41.99 -2.00
C ARG A 334 5.51 -41.17 -1.79
N VAL A 335 5.86 -40.34 -2.74
CA VAL A 335 7.02 -39.45 -2.66
C VAL A 335 6.86 -38.43 -1.55
N HIS A 336 5.70 -37.76 -1.47
CA HIS A 336 5.43 -36.81 -0.38
C HIS A 336 5.44 -37.51 1.00
N ALA A 337 4.93 -38.72 1.12
CA ALA A 337 5.02 -39.49 2.36
C ALA A 337 6.48 -39.82 2.78
N ALA A 338 7.36 -40.10 1.81
CA ALA A 338 8.77 -40.30 2.07
C ALA A 338 9.47 -38.99 2.48
N LEU A 339 9.18 -37.87 1.81
CA LEU A 339 9.71 -36.56 2.16
C LEU A 339 9.24 -36.12 3.56
N ALA A 340 7.98 -36.33 3.91
CA ALA A 340 7.46 -36.06 5.24
C ALA A 340 8.20 -36.80 6.35
N LYS A 341 8.59 -38.09 6.10
CA LYS A 341 9.35 -38.88 7.06
C LYS A 341 10.77 -38.38 7.31
N VAL A 342 11.41 -37.81 6.27
CA VAL A 342 12.80 -37.32 6.37
C VAL A 342 12.89 -35.87 6.75
N THR A 343 11.77 -35.12 6.72
CA THR A 343 11.72 -33.72 7.19
C THR A 343 11.58 -33.70 8.70
N ASP A 344 12.50 -33.04 9.37
CA ASP A 344 12.52 -32.92 10.81
C ASP A 344 11.38 -32.01 11.33
N PRO A 345 10.51 -32.54 12.22
CA PRO A 345 9.40 -31.76 12.77
C PRO A 345 9.84 -30.61 13.70
N GLY A 346 11.08 -30.59 14.19
CA GLY A 346 11.61 -29.56 15.07
C GLY A 346 12.16 -28.35 14.29
N THR A 347 12.82 -28.64 13.16
CA THR A 347 13.48 -27.58 12.37
C THR A 347 12.65 -27.09 11.18
N ASP A 348 11.75 -27.93 10.63
CA ASP A 348 10.96 -27.58 9.45
C ASP A 348 9.52 -28.16 9.54
N PRO A 349 8.76 -27.78 10.59
CA PRO A 349 7.44 -28.35 10.85
C PRO A 349 6.41 -28.01 9.76
N ASP A 350 6.48 -26.83 9.17
CA ASP A 350 5.50 -26.35 8.18
C ASP A 350 5.63 -27.13 6.87
N ARG A 351 6.86 -27.39 6.44
CA ARG A 351 7.09 -28.18 5.24
C ARG A 351 6.73 -29.65 5.45
N ARG A 352 7.00 -30.17 6.66
CA ARG A 352 6.55 -31.51 7.00
C ARG A 352 5.03 -31.63 6.93
N ALA A 353 4.29 -30.69 7.52
CA ALA A 353 2.82 -30.67 7.46
C ALA A 353 2.31 -30.58 6.02
N TRP A 354 2.97 -29.77 5.17
CA TRP A 354 2.62 -29.65 3.76
C TRP A 354 2.85 -30.99 3.00
N HIS A 355 3.98 -31.67 3.24
CA HIS A 355 4.21 -32.97 2.65
C HIS A 355 3.24 -34.04 3.14
N LEU A 356 2.87 -34.04 4.42
CA LEU A 356 1.83 -34.93 4.96
C LEU A 356 0.49 -34.68 4.27
N ALA A 357 0.10 -33.43 4.12
CA ALA A 357 -1.15 -33.07 3.44
C ALA A 357 -1.15 -33.48 1.97
N ALA A 358 -0.02 -33.36 1.27
CA ALA A 358 0.12 -33.80 -0.12
C ALA A 358 0.17 -35.32 -0.27
N ALA A 359 0.57 -36.05 0.78
CA ALA A 359 0.57 -37.51 0.83
C ALA A 359 -0.83 -38.11 1.11
N THR A 360 -1.73 -37.32 1.69
CA THR A 360 -3.03 -37.77 2.20
C THR A 360 -4.09 -37.77 1.10
N ALA A 361 -4.82 -38.89 0.94
CA ALA A 361 -5.79 -39.06 -0.14
C ALA A 361 -7.24 -38.69 0.22
N GLY A 362 -7.54 -38.52 1.50
CA GLY A 362 -8.91 -38.26 1.99
C GLY A 362 -8.86 -37.55 3.36
N PRO A 363 -9.96 -37.45 4.08
CA PRO A 363 -9.99 -36.84 5.39
C PRO A 363 -9.02 -37.50 6.37
N ASP A 364 -8.21 -36.66 7.06
CA ASP A 364 -7.28 -37.07 8.11
C ASP A 364 -7.14 -35.94 9.13
N GLU A 365 -7.78 -36.12 10.27
CA GLU A 365 -7.84 -35.11 11.33
C GLU A 365 -6.49 -34.86 12.01
N ALA A 366 -5.59 -35.83 12.01
CA ALA A 366 -4.26 -35.64 12.57
C ALA A 366 -3.42 -34.72 11.70
N VAL A 367 -3.50 -34.90 10.38
CA VAL A 367 -2.82 -34.04 9.41
C VAL A 367 -3.48 -32.65 9.40
N ALA A 368 -4.81 -32.57 9.49
CA ALA A 368 -5.53 -31.29 9.55
C ALA A 368 -5.07 -30.46 10.77
N ARG A 369 -4.86 -31.07 11.94
CA ARG A 369 -4.33 -30.38 13.12
C ARG A 369 -2.87 -29.95 12.97
N GLU A 370 -2.03 -30.71 12.29
CA GLU A 370 -0.67 -30.25 11.98
C GLU A 370 -0.66 -29.01 11.06
N LEU A 371 -1.59 -28.96 10.10
CA LEU A 371 -1.77 -27.79 9.24
C LEU A 371 -2.30 -26.58 10.03
N GLU A 372 -3.24 -26.75 10.96
CA GLU A 372 -3.67 -25.67 11.86
C GLU A 372 -2.50 -25.11 12.69
N ALA A 373 -1.65 -25.98 13.23
CA ALA A 373 -0.47 -25.54 13.96
C ALA A 373 0.51 -24.78 13.05
N SER A 374 0.59 -25.16 11.75
CA SER A 374 1.37 -24.41 10.76
C SER A 374 0.74 -23.06 10.43
N ALA A 375 -0.59 -22.99 10.33
CA ALA A 375 -1.32 -21.74 10.15
C ALA A 375 -1.07 -20.76 11.31
N ASP A 376 -1.11 -21.24 12.55
CA ASP A 376 -0.78 -20.44 13.74
C ASP A 376 0.66 -19.90 13.73
N ARG A 377 1.61 -20.68 13.24
CA ARG A 377 3.00 -20.22 13.08
C ARG A 377 3.11 -19.18 11.97
N ALA A 378 2.43 -19.40 10.83
CA ALA A 378 2.39 -18.46 9.73
C ALA A 378 1.81 -17.12 10.18
N ARG A 379 0.65 -17.11 10.87
CA ARG A 379 0.02 -15.93 11.42
C ARG A 379 0.98 -15.12 12.32
N ARG A 380 1.69 -15.78 13.24
CA ARG A 380 2.67 -15.12 14.12
C ARG A 380 3.81 -14.46 13.38
N ARG A 381 4.16 -14.95 12.18
CA ARG A 381 5.18 -14.36 11.30
C ARG A 381 4.63 -13.30 10.34
N GLY A 382 3.30 -13.04 10.35
CA GLY A 382 2.65 -12.13 9.42
C GLY A 382 2.39 -12.75 8.03
N GLY A 383 2.49 -14.06 7.91
CA GLY A 383 2.24 -14.82 6.69
C GLY A 383 0.76 -15.18 6.53
N TRP A 384 -0.07 -14.22 6.19
CA TRP A 384 -1.53 -14.39 6.12
C TRP A 384 -1.97 -15.25 4.94
N GLU A 385 -1.24 -15.24 3.82
CA GLU A 385 -1.50 -16.12 2.68
C GLU A 385 -1.19 -17.57 3.02
N SER A 386 -0.06 -17.82 3.69
CA SER A 386 0.29 -19.14 4.20
C SER A 386 -0.73 -19.65 5.23
N GLU A 387 -1.17 -18.79 6.15
CA GLU A 387 -2.23 -19.12 7.11
C GLU A 387 -3.51 -19.57 6.38
N GLN A 388 -3.97 -18.76 5.41
CA GLN A 388 -5.13 -19.08 4.59
C GLN A 388 -4.96 -20.43 3.87
N ALA A 389 -3.80 -20.66 3.22
CA ALA A 389 -3.53 -21.88 2.47
C ALA A 389 -3.52 -23.13 3.37
N PHE A 390 -2.89 -23.05 4.54
CA PHE A 390 -2.86 -24.14 5.51
C PHE A 390 -4.26 -24.44 6.06
N LEU A 391 -5.03 -23.43 6.46
CA LEU A 391 -6.38 -23.60 6.99
C LEU A 391 -7.35 -24.13 5.94
N ARG A 392 -7.29 -23.63 4.70
CA ARG A 392 -8.06 -24.17 3.58
C ARG A 392 -7.78 -25.63 3.37
N ARG A 393 -6.49 -26.01 3.35
CA ARG A 393 -6.11 -27.40 3.17
C ARG A 393 -6.51 -28.26 4.39
N ALA A 394 -6.41 -27.74 5.60
CA ALA A 394 -6.90 -28.42 6.81
C ALA A 394 -8.42 -28.67 6.72
N ALA A 395 -9.21 -27.71 6.25
CA ALA A 395 -10.64 -27.87 6.06
C ALA A 395 -10.99 -28.99 5.04
N GLU A 396 -10.23 -29.08 3.95
CA GLU A 396 -10.39 -30.16 2.95
C GLU A 396 -10.12 -31.56 3.53
N LEU A 397 -9.21 -31.66 4.51
CA LEU A 397 -8.85 -32.92 5.17
C LEU A 397 -9.71 -33.21 6.40
N THR A 398 -10.73 -32.41 6.67
CA THR A 398 -11.63 -32.56 7.82
C THR A 398 -12.90 -33.29 7.40
N ALA A 399 -13.19 -34.43 8.05
CA ALA A 399 -14.40 -35.20 7.78
C ALA A 399 -15.67 -34.58 8.40
N ASP A 400 -15.52 -33.93 9.57
CA ASP A 400 -16.62 -33.30 10.28
C ASP A 400 -17.00 -31.97 9.61
N PRO A 401 -18.28 -31.83 9.13
CA PRO A 401 -18.67 -30.61 8.40
C PRO A 401 -18.60 -29.34 9.23
N GLY A 402 -18.90 -29.40 10.55
CA GLY A 402 -18.85 -28.25 11.45
C GLY A 402 -17.42 -27.76 11.65
N ARG A 403 -16.51 -28.65 12.05
CA ARG A 403 -15.08 -28.33 12.16
C ARG A 403 -14.48 -27.85 10.85
N GLY A 404 -14.88 -28.46 9.73
CA GLY A 404 -14.47 -28.03 8.40
C GLY A 404 -14.96 -26.60 8.09
N ALA A 405 -16.14 -26.22 8.56
CA ALA A 405 -16.68 -24.86 8.42
C ALA A 405 -15.92 -23.87 9.29
N ASP A 406 -15.59 -24.21 10.55
CA ASP A 406 -14.79 -23.35 11.42
C ASP A 406 -13.40 -23.06 10.80
N ARG A 407 -12.74 -24.07 10.23
CA ARG A 407 -11.47 -23.92 9.52
C ARG A 407 -11.59 -23.06 8.25
N ARG A 408 -12.70 -23.21 7.49
CA ARG A 408 -12.97 -22.33 6.34
C ARG A 408 -13.20 -20.89 6.75
N LEU A 409 -13.93 -20.69 7.86
CA LEU A 409 -14.13 -19.34 8.41
C LEU A 409 -12.80 -18.71 8.81
N ALA A 410 -11.96 -19.43 9.54
CA ALA A 410 -10.63 -18.94 9.91
C ALA A 410 -9.76 -18.65 8.65
N ALA A 411 -9.85 -19.51 7.62
CA ALA A 411 -9.17 -19.27 6.35
C ALA A 411 -9.71 -18.02 5.62
N ALA A 412 -11.02 -17.76 5.70
CA ALA A 412 -11.64 -16.58 5.12
C ALA A 412 -11.18 -15.28 5.82
N GLU A 413 -11.08 -15.30 7.15
CA GLU A 413 -10.56 -14.18 7.94
C GLU A 413 -9.09 -13.89 7.59
N ALA A 414 -8.26 -14.93 7.51
CA ALA A 414 -6.85 -14.78 7.07
C ALA A 414 -6.75 -14.24 5.64
N GLY A 415 -7.58 -14.74 4.72
CA GLY A 415 -7.63 -14.28 3.33
C GLY A 415 -8.03 -12.81 3.20
N LEU A 416 -8.97 -12.35 4.02
CA LEU A 416 -9.37 -10.94 4.06
C LEU A 416 -8.18 -10.04 4.46
N VAL A 417 -7.43 -10.45 5.49
CA VAL A 417 -6.22 -9.72 5.92
C VAL A 417 -5.11 -9.78 4.86
N ALA A 418 -4.99 -10.91 4.16
CA ALA A 418 -4.06 -11.08 3.04
C ALA A 418 -4.46 -10.30 1.77
N GLY A 419 -5.69 -9.71 1.73
CA GLY A 419 -6.21 -9.01 0.57
C GLY A 419 -6.80 -9.94 -0.53
N ASP A 420 -6.96 -11.23 -0.26
CA ASP A 420 -7.68 -12.17 -1.13
C ASP A 420 -9.20 -12.07 -0.90
N VAL A 421 -9.78 -10.95 -1.33
CA VAL A 421 -11.20 -10.66 -1.16
C VAL A 421 -12.08 -11.73 -1.78
N THR A 422 -11.76 -12.19 -2.98
CA THR A 422 -12.54 -13.19 -3.72
C THR A 422 -12.48 -14.55 -3.05
N GLY A 423 -11.29 -15.01 -2.63
CA GLY A 423 -11.12 -16.26 -1.91
C GLY A 423 -11.79 -16.24 -0.54
N ALA A 424 -11.66 -15.13 0.20
CA ALA A 424 -12.30 -14.95 1.50
C ALA A 424 -13.83 -15.02 1.40
N ALA A 425 -14.44 -14.33 0.41
CA ALA A 425 -15.87 -14.37 0.17
C ALA A 425 -16.36 -15.80 -0.14
N ALA A 426 -15.61 -16.53 -1.00
CA ALA A 426 -15.93 -17.90 -1.37
C ALA A 426 -15.85 -18.86 -0.17
N LEU A 427 -14.79 -18.76 0.64
CA LEU A 427 -14.60 -19.60 1.83
C LEU A 427 -15.66 -19.33 2.91
N ALA A 428 -15.97 -18.05 3.18
CA ALA A 428 -17.03 -17.67 4.11
C ALA A 428 -18.40 -18.20 3.63
N GLY A 429 -18.68 -18.09 2.32
CA GLY A 429 -19.91 -18.62 1.72
C GLY A 429 -20.03 -20.15 1.86
N GLN A 430 -18.92 -20.90 1.71
CA GLN A 430 -18.87 -22.34 1.91
C GLN A 430 -18.99 -22.75 3.40
N ALA A 431 -18.57 -21.89 4.32
CA ALA A 431 -18.66 -22.17 5.75
C ALA A 431 -20.08 -22.02 6.29
N VAL A 432 -20.79 -20.95 5.91
CA VAL A 432 -22.10 -20.55 6.43
C VAL A 432 -23.11 -21.71 6.57
N PRO A 433 -23.32 -22.61 5.57
CA PRO A 433 -24.33 -23.68 5.68
C PRO A 433 -24.03 -24.71 6.79
N HIS A 434 -22.82 -24.76 7.31
CA HIS A 434 -22.35 -25.78 8.25
C HIS A 434 -21.92 -25.21 9.61
N LEU A 435 -21.98 -23.89 9.78
CA LEU A 435 -21.72 -23.24 11.06
C LEU A 435 -22.96 -23.36 11.96
N ALA A 436 -22.78 -23.91 13.15
CA ALA A 436 -23.85 -24.10 14.13
C ALA A 436 -23.87 -22.98 15.19
N GLU A 437 -22.70 -22.45 15.53
CA GLU A 437 -22.58 -21.42 16.56
C GLU A 437 -22.98 -20.04 16.03
N PRO A 438 -23.89 -19.31 16.71
CA PRO A 438 -24.35 -17.99 16.26
C PRO A 438 -23.22 -16.99 16.07
N LEU A 439 -22.21 -17.01 16.96
CA LEU A 439 -21.06 -16.12 16.87
C LEU A 439 -20.21 -16.41 15.62
N ALA A 440 -19.98 -17.68 15.31
CA ALA A 440 -19.24 -18.07 14.10
C ALA A 440 -19.97 -17.65 12.82
N LEU A 441 -21.31 -17.80 12.79
CA LEU A 441 -22.14 -17.35 11.68
C LEU A 441 -22.08 -15.82 11.51
N ALA A 442 -22.14 -15.07 12.61
CA ALA A 442 -22.02 -13.61 12.57
C ALA A 442 -20.62 -13.17 12.11
N ARG A 443 -19.55 -13.86 12.53
CA ARG A 443 -18.17 -13.61 12.01
C ARG A 443 -18.09 -13.86 10.50
N ALA A 444 -18.70 -14.94 10.00
CA ALA A 444 -18.74 -15.20 8.56
C ALA A 444 -19.46 -14.08 7.78
N ARG A 445 -20.57 -13.57 8.32
CA ARG A 445 -21.30 -12.42 7.73
C ARG A 445 -20.48 -11.14 7.77
N ARG A 446 -19.71 -10.90 8.84
CA ARG A 446 -18.76 -9.78 8.91
C ARG A 446 -17.73 -9.87 7.78
N VAL A 447 -17.11 -11.03 7.57
CA VAL A 447 -16.17 -11.25 6.45
C VAL A 447 -16.85 -10.94 5.11
N GLN A 448 -18.05 -11.48 4.87
CA GLN A 448 -18.80 -11.21 3.64
C GLN A 448 -19.10 -9.71 3.47
N GLY A 449 -19.48 -9.00 4.54
CA GLY A 449 -19.72 -7.56 4.53
C GLY A 449 -18.48 -6.77 4.13
N LEU A 450 -17.31 -7.10 4.68
CA LEU A 450 -16.05 -6.46 4.33
C LEU A 450 -15.61 -6.78 2.89
N CYS A 451 -15.88 -7.98 2.40
CA CYS A 451 -15.66 -8.32 0.99
C CYS A 451 -16.54 -7.48 0.06
N LEU A 452 -17.82 -7.32 0.39
CA LEU A 452 -18.74 -6.47 -0.38
C LEU A 452 -18.32 -5.00 -0.41
N GLN A 453 -17.80 -4.49 0.70
CA GLN A 453 -17.20 -3.16 0.74
C GLN A 453 -16.06 -3.03 -0.27
N ALA A 454 -15.15 -4.00 -0.30
CA ALA A 454 -14.01 -4.00 -1.24
C ALA A 454 -14.47 -4.09 -2.71
N GLU A 455 -15.62 -4.71 -2.98
CA GLU A 455 -16.28 -4.76 -4.28
C GLU A 455 -17.06 -3.48 -4.63
N GLY A 456 -17.18 -2.52 -3.70
CA GLY A 456 -17.94 -1.28 -3.87
C GLY A 456 -19.45 -1.44 -3.66
N ARG A 457 -19.92 -2.57 -3.14
CA ARG A 457 -21.35 -2.84 -2.85
C ARG A 457 -21.72 -2.35 -1.44
N ILE A 458 -21.66 -1.02 -1.26
CA ILE A 458 -21.67 -0.37 0.06
C ILE A 458 -22.96 -0.66 0.84
N ALA A 459 -24.14 -0.51 0.21
CA ALA A 459 -25.41 -0.71 0.91
C ALA A 459 -25.60 -2.15 1.46
N GLU A 460 -25.17 -3.15 0.70
CA GLU A 460 -25.23 -4.56 1.10
C GLU A 460 -24.19 -4.86 2.19
N ALA A 461 -22.98 -4.27 2.07
CA ALA A 461 -21.95 -4.36 3.09
C ALA A 461 -22.44 -3.83 4.46
N VAL A 462 -23.04 -2.64 4.48
CA VAL A 462 -23.61 -2.04 5.69
C VAL A 462 -24.67 -2.96 6.32
N GLN A 463 -25.59 -3.51 5.52
CA GLN A 463 -26.63 -4.41 6.02
C GLN A 463 -26.05 -5.64 6.71
N LEU A 464 -25.03 -6.28 6.10
CA LEU A 464 -24.39 -7.45 6.68
C LEU A 464 -23.59 -7.12 7.94
N LEU A 465 -22.81 -6.03 7.95
CA LEU A 465 -22.02 -5.63 9.10
C LEU A 465 -22.88 -5.28 10.30
N VAL A 466 -23.95 -4.49 10.10
CA VAL A 466 -24.90 -4.14 11.16
C VAL A 466 -25.63 -5.37 11.68
N GLY A 467 -26.07 -6.26 10.78
CA GLY A 467 -26.70 -7.54 11.16
C GLY A 467 -25.76 -8.40 11.99
N ALA A 468 -24.51 -8.55 11.53
CA ALA A 468 -23.46 -9.30 12.24
C ALA A 468 -23.19 -8.72 13.63
N ALA A 469 -23.05 -7.40 13.75
CA ALA A 469 -22.83 -6.74 15.03
C ALA A 469 -23.95 -7.03 16.05
N ARG A 470 -25.23 -6.99 15.62
CA ARG A 470 -26.37 -7.32 16.48
C ARG A 470 -26.34 -8.78 16.96
N GLU A 471 -26.00 -9.70 16.06
CA GLU A 471 -25.93 -11.13 16.37
C GLU A 471 -24.74 -11.47 17.28
N MET A 472 -23.63 -10.77 17.15
CA MET A 472 -22.44 -10.92 18.03
C MET A 472 -22.69 -10.42 19.44
N GLY A 473 -23.47 -9.34 19.60
CA GLY A 473 -23.62 -8.60 20.85
C GLY A 473 -23.80 -9.45 22.11
N PRO A 474 -24.68 -10.47 22.12
CA PRO A 474 -24.87 -11.31 23.28
C PRO A 474 -23.66 -12.18 23.68
N ALA A 475 -22.85 -12.60 22.72
CA ALA A 475 -21.73 -13.51 22.91
C ALA A 475 -20.38 -12.78 23.03
N ASP A 476 -20.18 -11.73 22.25
CA ASP A 476 -18.96 -10.93 22.18
C ASP A 476 -19.30 -9.44 21.94
N PRO A 477 -19.61 -8.69 23.02
CA PRO A 477 -19.94 -7.27 22.92
C PRO A 477 -18.78 -6.42 22.34
N TYR A 478 -17.53 -6.83 22.55
CA TYR A 478 -16.36 -6.11 22.03
C TYR A 478 -16.30 -6.19 20.50
N LEU A 479 -16.34 -7.42 19.97
CA LEU A 479 -16.32 -7.65 18.52
C LEU A 479 -17.57 -7.05 17.85
N ALA A 480 -18.73 -7.09 18.52
CA ALA A 480 -19.96 -6.45 18.03
C ALA A 480 -19.78 -4.94 17.84
N ARG A 481 -19.17 -4.24 18.80
CA ARG A 481 -18.93 -2.80 18.69
C ARG A 481 -17.89 -2.48 17.63
N ASP A 482 -16.82 -3.27 17.53
CA ASP A 482 -15.83 -3.10 16.44
C ASP A 482 -16.47 -3.31 15.07
N THR A 483 -17.31 -4.32 14.93
CA THR A 483 -18.08 -4.55 13.68
C THR A 483 -19.04 -3.40 13.39
N LEU A 484 -19.64 -2.78 14.42
CA LEU A 484 -20.46 -1.60 14.22
C LEU A 484 -19.65 -0.36 13.81
N PHE A 485 -18.43 -0.19 14.32
CA PHE A 485 -17.51 0.84 13.82
C PHE A 485 -17.14 0.61 12.35
N GLU A 486 -16.94 -0.65 11.93
CA GLU A 486 -16.74 -0.99 10.52
C GLU A 486 -17.96 -0.58 9.69
N GLY A 487 -19.16 -0.99 10.12
CA GLY A 487 -20.41 -0.62 9.46
C GLY A 487 -20.63 0.89 9.38
N PHE A 488 -20.32 1.64 10.43
CA PHE A 488 -20.36 3.09 10.47
C PHE A 488 -19.38 3.71 9.45
N SER A 489 -18.13 3.24 9.44
CA SER A 489 -17.11 3.74 8.51
C SER A 489 -17.49 3.49 7.05
N VAL A 490 -18.07 2.32 6.76
CA VAL A 490 -18.56 1.98 5.42
C VAL A 490 -19.75 2.86 5.04
N ALA A 491 -20.70 3.06 5.96
CA ALA A 491 -21.90 3.88 5.72
C ALA A 491 -21.56 5.36 5.48
N GLN A 492 -20.45 5.87 6.02
CA GLN A 492 -19.98 7.23 5.75
C GLN A 492 -19.68 7.48 4.27
N LEU A 493 -19.31 6.44 3.51
CA LEU A 493 -19.11 6.55 2.06
C LEU A 493 -20.38 6.97 1.32
N GLU A 494 -21.59 6.64 1.86
CA GLU A 494 -22.90 7.07 1.36
C GLU A 494 -23.41 8.35 2.08
N GLY A 495 -22.60 8.96 2.95
CA GLY A 495 -22.91 10.18 3.66
C GLY A 495 -23.45 9.99 5.08
N TRP A 496 -23.51 11.13 5.81
CA TRP A 496 -23.89 11.17 7.24
C TRP A 496 -25.23 10.54 7.56
N ARG A 497 -26.24 10.79 6.75
CA ARG A 497 -27.61 10.27 7.01
C ARG A 497 -27.58 8.74 7.14
N LYS A 498 -26.80 8.08 6.27
CA LYS A 498 -26.68 6.61 6.31
C LYS A 498 -25.83 6.15 7.51
N ALA A 499 -24.74 6.85 7.78
CA ALA A 499 -23.92 6.58 8.95
C ALA A 499 -24.71 6.79 10.26
N ALA A 500 -25.56 7.81 10.34
CA ALA A 500 -26.47 8.06 11.47
C ALA A 500 -27.46 6.91 11.71
N GLU A 501 -28.04 6.33 10.64
CA GLU A 501 -28.89 5.14 10.78
C GLU A 501 -28.12 3.97 11.42
N VAL A 502 -26.86 3.77 11.04
CA VAL A 502 -26.02 2.67 11.54
C VAL A 502 -25.64 2.87 13.02
N VAL A 503 -25.24 4.07 13.42
CA VAL A 503 -24.80 4.29 14.82
C VAL A 503 -25.91 4.12 15.83
N LEU A 504 -27.20 4.31 15.44
CA LEU A 504 -28.34 4.05 16.31
C LEU A 504 -28.42 2.60 16.77
N ASP A 505 -27.79 1.69 16.05
CA ASP A 505 -27.73 0.30 16.46
C ASP A 505 -26.88 0.04 17.71
N VAL A 506 -26.01 0.97 18.10
CA VAL A 506 -25.27 0.88 19.37
C VAL A 506 -26.21 0.74 20.56
N ARG A 507 -27.42 1.37 20.47
CA ARG A 507 -28.47 1.28 21.52
C ARG A 507 -29.04 -0.13 21.70
N LYS A 508 -28.87 -0.99 20.69
CA LYS A 508 -29.33 -2.40 20.68
C LYS A 508 -28.27 -3.37 21.17
N LEU A 509 -27.02 -2.91 21.28
CA LEU A 509 -25.91 -3.74 21.76
C LEU A 509 -25.87 -3.76 23.27
N PRO A 510 -25.49 -4.90 23.89
CA PRO A 510 -25.26 -4.98 25.34
C PRO A 510 -24.18 -3.99 25.76
N ARG A 511 -24.36 -3.37 26.94
CA ARG A 511 -23.32 -2.55 27.54
C ARG A 511 -22.17 -3.46 28.01
N GLN A 512 -20.95 -3.03 27.78
CA GLN A 512 -19.77 -3.75 28.24
C GLN A 512 -19.55 -3.54 29.74
N ALA A 513 -19.01 -4.57 30.41
CA ALA A 513 -18.65 -4.48 31.82
C ALA A 513 -17.37 -3.63 32.05
N VAL A 514 -16.54 -3.51 31.01
CA VAL A 514 -15.29 -2.70 31.00
C VAL A 514 -15.40 -1.68 29.87
N GLU A 515 -15.22 -0.41 30.20
CA GLU A 515 -15.17 0.64 29.17
C GLU A 515 -13.93 0.44 28.28
N VAL A 516 -14.16 0.34 26.99
CA VAL A 516 -13.10 0.31 25.98
C VAL A 516 -12.88 1.73 25.47
N PRO A 517 -11.63 2.21 25.41
CA PRO A 517 -11.33 3.54 24.90
C PRO A 517 -11.92 3.76 23.50
N GLY A 518 -12.64 4.87 23.32
CA GLY A 518 -13.31 5.23 22.10
C GLY A 518 -14.75 4.71 21.95
N ASP A 519 -15.26 3.84 22.81
CA ASP A 519 -16.67 3.38 22.74
C ASP A 519 -17.66 4.55 22.83
N GLY A 520 -17.35 5.58 23.62
CA GLY A 520 -18.13 6.81 23.70
C GLY A 520 -18.32 7.55 22.36
N LEU A 521 -17.49 7.27 21.35
CA LEU A 521 -17.69 7.85 20.01
C LEU A 521 -18.97 7.35 19.35
N LEU A 522 -19.25 6.04 19.37
CA LEU A 522 -20.51 5.49 18.80
C LEU A 522 -21.72 6.04 19.56
N GLU A 523 -21.66 6.08 20.87
CA GLU A 523 -22.73 6.64 21.71
C GLU A 523 -22.95 8.14 21.41
N GLY A 524 -21.87 8.90 21.24
CA GLY A 524 -21.93 10.31 20.90
C GLY A 524 -22.53 10.57 19.51
N PHE A 525 -22.12 9.80 18.51
CA PHE A 525 -22.73 9.88 17.17
C PHE A 525 -24.20 9.47 17.19
N ALA A 526 -24.58 8.47 17.98
CA ALA A 526 -25.97 8.05 18.13
C ALA A 526 -26.82 9.14 18.78
N ALA A 527 -26.34 9.80 19.84
CA ALA A 527 -27.04 10.92 20.46
C ALA A 527 -27.26 12.10 19.50
N ILE A 528 -26.25 12.43 18.68
CA ILE A 528 -26.38 13.45 17.62
C ILE A 528 -27.44 13.02 16.59
N ALA A 529 -27.46 11.76 16.19
CA ALA A 529 -28.43 11.22 15.25
C ALA A 529 -29.88 11.25 15.81
N GLU A 530 -30.02 11.13 17.13
CA GLU A 530 -31.31 11.26 17.89
C GLU A 530 -31.72 12.72 18.10
N GLY A 531 -30.84 13.70 17.80
CA GLY A 531 -31.08 15.14 17.97
C GLY A 531 -30.61 15.69 19.32
N ASP A 532 -30.03 14.87 20.22
CA ASP A 532 -29.42 15.34 21.45
C ASP A 532 -27.93 15.73 21.22
N THR A 533 -27.75 16.93 20.68
CA THR A 533 -26.43 17.47 20.39
C THR A 533 -25.59 17.71 21.65
N THR A 534 -26.22 18.07 22.77
CA THR A 534 -25.52 18.38 24.03
C THR A 534 -24.88 17.12 24.61
N GLU A 535 -25.64 16.04 24.76
CA GLU A 535 -25.13 14.74 25.20
C GLU A 535 -24.11 14.20 24.19
N GLY A 536 -24.45 14.23 22.90
CA GLY A 536 -23.61 13.75 21.83
C GLY A 536 -22.21 14.37 21.82
N TYR A 537 -22.13 15.69 21.88
CA TYR A 537 -20.84 16.39 21.93
C TYR A 537 -20.07 16.13 23.24
N ALA A 538 -20.75 15.95 24.37
CA ALA A 538 -20.12 15.56 25.62
C ALA A 538 -19.46 14.18 25.52
N LEU A 539 -20.18 13.20 24.94
CA LEU A 539 -19.69 11.84 24.72
C LEU A 539 -18.56 11.81 23.68
N LEU A 540 -18.66 12.57 22.59
CA LEU A 540 -17.58 12.67 21.58
C LEU A 540 -16.30 13.26 22.21
N ARG A 541 -16.39 14.31 23.00
CA ARG A 541 -15.24 14.90 23.72
C ARG A 541 -14.61 13.89 24.68
N ASP A 542 -15.41 13.10 25.38
CA ASP A 542 -14.90 12.05 26.26
C ASP A 542 -14.25 10.90 25.47
N GLY A 543 -14.88 10.43 24.40
CA GLY A 543 -14.35 9.41 23.51
C GLY A 543 -13.02 9.84 22.84
N VAL A 544 -12.94 11.09 22.38
CA VAL A 544 -11.71 11.66 21.84
C VAL A 544 -10.62 11.72 22.90
N ARG A 545 -10.95 12.13 24.12
CA ARG A 545 -10.00 12.21 25.24
C ARG A 545 -9.50 10.82 25.67
N THR A 546 -10.39 9.83 25.78
CA THR A 546 -10.03 8.48 26.23
C THR A 546 -9.12 7.78 25.21
N LEU A 547 -9.37 7.93 23.89
CA LEU A 547 -8.47 7.40 22.86
C LEU A 547 -7.07 8.01 22.93
N ARG A 548 -6.94 9.29 23.30
CA ARG A 548 -5.63 9.91 23.50
C ARG A 548 -4.79 9.24 24.60
N THR A 549 -5.42 8.60 25.59
CA THR A 549 -4.71 7.92 26.67
C THR A 549 -4.14 6.55 26.28
N VAL A 550 -4.65 5.93 25.21
CA VAL A 550 -4.24 4.60 24.74
C VAL A 550 -3.42 4.63 23.45
N ARG A 551 -2.81 5.77 23.17
CA ARG A 551 -2.00 6.00 21.97
C ARG A 551 -0.90 4.97 21.69
N ASP A 552 -0.42 4.28 22.73
CA ASP A 552 0.61 3.26 22.63
C ASP A 552 0.03 1.83 22.51
N SER A 553 -1.31 1.69 22.49
CA SER A 553 -1.95 0.38 22.35
C SER A 553 -1.89 -0.09 20.88
N PRO A 554 -1.40 -1.32 20.63
CA PRO A 554 -1.44 -1.91 19.30
C PRO A 554 -2.87 -2.23 18.81
N ASP A 555 -3.84 -2.20 19.73
CA ASP A 555 -5.20 -2.71 19.50
C ASP A 555 -6.19 -1.66 18.99
N THR A 556 -5.74 -0.43 18.67
CA THR A 556 -6.66 0.57 18.10
C THR A 556 -7.00 0.20 16.65
N SER A 557 -8.22 -0.30 16.45
CA SER A 557 -8.68 -0.70 15.12
C SER A 557 -8.80 0.52 14.18
N MET A 558 -8.59 0.29 12.88
CA MET A 558 -8.71 1.33 11.84
C MET A 558 -10.06 2.06 11.86
N PRO A 559 -11.21 1.38 11.97
CA PRO A 559 -12.50 2.04 12.05
C PRO A 559 -12.62 2.99 13.25
N ARG A 560 -12.05 2.62 14.41
CA ARG A 560 -12.01 3.50 15.59
C ARG A 560 -11.16 4.74 15.36
N LEU A 561 -10.00 4.59 14.70
CA LEU A 561 -9.14 5.73 14.32
C LEU A 561 -9.89 6.70 13.41
N VAL A 562 -10.54 6.20 12.37
CA VAL A 562 -11.32 7.04 11.43
C VAL A 562 -12.46 7.75 12.16
N ALA A 563 -13.20 7.05 13.03
CA ALA A 563 -14.25 7.65 13.85
C ALA A 563 -13.71 8.75 14.79
N TRP A 564 -12.53 8.55 15.38
CA TRP A 564 -11.86 9.53 16.24
C TRP A 564 -11.46 10.80 15.46
N LEU A 565 -10.86 10.64 14.27
CA LEU A 565 -10.50 11.77 13.41
C LEU A 565 -11.74 12.57 13.01
N TYR A 566 -12.81 11.88 12.67
CA TYR A 566 -14.08 12.48 12.31
C TYR A 566 -14.72 13.23 13.47
N ALA A 567 -14.79 12.61 14.67
CA ALA A 567 -15.30 13.23 15.88
C ALA A 567 -14.51 14.49 16.25
N SER A 568 -13.17 14.44 16.12
CA SER A 568 -12.29 15.58 16.40
C SER A 568 -12.61 16.79 15.51
N GLY A 569 -12.94 16.54 14.23
CA GLY A 569 -13.41 17.58 13.32
C GLY A 569 -14.72 18.21 13.77
N LEU A 570 -15.71 17.38 14.13
CA LEU A 570 -17.03 17.83 14.57
C LEU A 570 -17.01 18.70 15.83
N ILE A 571 -16.20 18.32 16.82
CA ILE A 571 -16.08 19.09 18.06
C ILE A 571 -15.07 20.26 17.97
N PHE A 572 -14.54 20.53 16.77
CA PHE A 572 -13.54 21.57 16.56
C PHE A 572 -12.34 21.43 17.51
N ASP A 573 -11.83 20.20 17.68
CA ASP A 573 -10.71 19.92 18.57
C ASP A 573 -9.37 20.06 17.85
N HIS A 574 -8.63 21.11 18.18
CA HIS A 574 -7.28 21.32 17.64
C HIS A 574 -6.18 20.57 18.40
N PHE A 575 -6.45 20.04 19.59
CA PHE A 575 -5.45 19.27 20.35
C PHE A 575 -5.13 17.93 19.67
N THR A 576 -6.10 17.35 19.02
CA THR A 576 -5.89 16.14 18.19
C THR A 576 -4.78 16.31 17.14
N TRP A 577 -4.58 17.53 16.62
CA TRP A 577 -3.53 17.80 15.63
C TRP A 577 -2.14 17.60 16.22
N THR A 578 -1.94 18.11 17.45
CA THR A 578 -0.68 17.96 18.17
C THR A 578 -0.42 16.49 18.50
N ASP A 579 -1.47 15.74 18.90
CA ASP A 579 -1.35 14.31 19.19
C ASP A 579 -1.02 13.49 17.94
N LEU A 580 -1.64 13.81 16.80
CA LEU A 580 -1.32 13.17 15.53
C LEU A 580 0.16 13.40 15.17
N GLU A 581 0.62 14.66 15.21
CA GLU A 581 1.96 15.05 14.81
C GLU A 581 3.03 14.47 15.75
N GLN A 582 2.79 14.49 17.06
CA GLN A 582 3.81 14.17 18.08
C GLN A 582 3.81 12.70 18.53
N HIS A 583 2.71 11.99 18.40
CA HIS A 583 2.56 10.66 18.98
C HIS A 583 2.03 9.62 18.00
N TRP A 584 0.86 9.83 17.41
CA TRP A 584 0.20 8.81 16.61
C TRP A 584 0.96 8.48 15.32
N ILE A 585 1.33 9.50 14.53
CA ILE A 585 2.07 9.30 13.28
C ILE A 585 3.45 8.69 13.53
N PRO A 586 4.27 9.17 14.49
CA PRO A 586 5.49 8.48 14.85
C PRO A 586 5.27 7.04 15.28
N GLY A 587 4.30 6.77 16.16
CA GLY A 587 3.97 5.42 16.59
C GLY A 587 3.51 4.49 15.46
N PHE A 588 2.74 4.99 14.48
CA PHE A 588 2.35 4.22 13.31
C PHE A 588 3.55 3.95 12.39
N ARG A 589 4.47 4.91 12.25
CA ARG A 589 5.72 4.72 11.50
C ARG A 589 6.60 3.66 12.13
N ASP A 590 6.78 3.71 13.45
CA ASP A 590 7.60 2.73 14.18
C ASP A 590 7.06 1.30 14.05
N ARG A 591 5.74 1.15 13.95
CA ARG A 591 5.07 -0.15 13.74
C ARG A 591 4.84 -0.51 12.28
N GLY A 592 5.15 0.39 11.34
CA GLY A 592 4.86 0.20 9.91
C GLY A 592 3.36 0.09 9.60
N ALA A 593 2.50 0.72 10.40
CA ALA A 593 1.04 0.66 10.26
C ALA A 593 0.54 1.60 9.14
N VAL A 594 0.85 1.28 7.88
CA VAL A 594 0.57 2.14 6.72
C VAL A 594 -0.92 2.43 6.56
N ALA A 595 -1.77 1.43 6.77
CA ALA A 595 -3.21 1.61 6.70
C ALA A 595 -3.70 2.72 7.65
N ALA A 596 -3.10 2.86 8.83
CA ALA A 596 -3.39 3.93 9.79
C ALA A 596 -2.69 5.25 9.45
N LEU A 597 -1.51 5.18 8.82
CA LEU A 597 -0.76 6.38 8.41
C LEU A 597 -1.48 7.19 7.34
N VAL A 598 -2.12 6.54 6.36
CA VAL A 598 -2.80 7.22 5.24
C VAL A 598 -3.89 8.18 5.75
N PRO A 599 -4.91 7.76 6.52
CA PRO A 599 -5.92 8.68 7.06
C PRO A 599 -5.36 9.68 8.08
N ALA A 600 -4.36 9.28 8.88
CA ALA A 600 -3.73 10.18 9.84
C ALA A 600 -2.97 11.33 9.13
N LEU A 601 -2.22 11.04 8.07
CA LEU A 601 -1.51 12.04 7.27
C LEU A 601 -2.47 12.92 6.48
N TYR A 602 -3.56 12.36 5.94
CA TYR A 602 -4.63 13.15 5.34
C TYR A 602 -5.24 14.15 6.33
N SER A 603 -5.59 13.69 7.53
CA SER A 603 -6.13 14.54 8.59
C SER A 603 -5.12 15.60 9.03
N LEU A 604 -3.86 15.22 9.25
CA LEU A 604 -2.79 16.15 9.61
C LEU A 604 -2.58 17.21 8.52
N GLY A 605 -2.56 16.82 7.26
CA GLY A 605 -2.43 17.74 6.12
C GLY A 605 -3.53 18.79 6.11
N ASN A 606 -4.79 18.38 6.24
CA ASN A 606 -5.94 19.31 6.34
C ASN A 606 -5.84 20.24 7.56
N ASN A 607 -5.33 19.74 8.69
CA ASN A 607 -5.12 20.56 9.87
C ASN A 607 -3.99 21.58 9.70
N HIS A 608 -2.93 21.21 8.98
CA HIS A 608 -1.89 22.15 8.58
C HIS A 608 -2.43 23.26 7.67
N VAL A 609 -3.36 22.94 6.74
CA VAL A 609 -4.06 23.98 5.94
C VAL A 609 -4.78 24.97 6.86
N ARG A 610 -5.55 24.48 7.83
CA ARG A 610 -6.27 25.34 8.79
C ARG A 610 -5.34 26.18 9.66
N ALA A 611 -4.19 25.62 10.03
CA ALA A 611 -3.13 26.34 10.76
C ALA A 611 -2.35 27.34 9.91
N GLY A 612 -2.57 27.39 8.58
CA GLY A 612 -1.83 28.24 7.65
C GLY A 612 -0.42 27.73 7.33
N ARG A 613 -0.10 26.48 7.67
CA ARG A 613 1.20 25.84 7.40
C ARG A 613 1.13 25.09 6.05
N LEU A 614 0.90 25.82 4.94
CA LEU A 614 0.58 25.19 3.64
C LEU A 614 1.68 24.28 3.12
N ALA A 615 2.94 24.60 3.36
CA ALA A 615 4.06 23.76 2.96
C ALA A 615 4.11 22.42 3.74
N ALA A 616 3.81 22.46 5.05
CA ALA A 616 3.71 21.24 5.85
C ALA A 616 2.47 20.41 5.46
N ALA A 617 1.38 21.08 5.06
CA ALA A 617 0.20 20.42 4.50
C ALA A 617 0.54 19.60 3.26
N GLU A 618 1.23 20.22 2.28
CA GLU A 618 1.68 19.53 1.07
C GLU A 618 2.56 18.33 1.37
N ALA A 619 3.52 18.49 2.28
CA ALA A 619 4.40 17.41 2.66
C ALA A 619 3.62 16.21 3.25
N SER A 620 2.70 16.47 4.19
CA SER A 620 1.88 15.42 4.81
C SER A 620 0.96 14.73 3.78
N LEU A 621 0.32 15.51 2.91
CA LEU A 621 -0.59 14.99 1.88
C LEU A 621 0.17 14.21 0.79
N ALA A 622 1.34 14.68 0.38
CA ALA A 622 2.19 13.98 -0.59
C ALA A 622 2.70 12.64 -0.04
N GLU A 623 3.13 12.62 1.23
CA GLU A 623 3.53 11.38 1.91
C GLU A 623 2.35 10.39 2.01
N GLY A 624 1.18 10.87 2.45
CA GLY A 624 -0.02 10.02 2.57
C GLY A 624 -0.45 9.42 1.23
N ARG A 625 -0.40 10.21 0.15
CA ARG A 625 -0.69 9.76 -1.22
C ARG A 625 0.30 8.70 -1.68
N ALA A 626 1.60 8.95 -1.53
CA ALA A 626 2.63 7.99 -1.92
C ALA A 626 2.51 6.66 -1.16
N LEU A 627 2.11 6.70 0.12
CA LEU A 627 1.84 5.50 0.90
C LEU A 627 0.58 4.75 0.42
N ALA A 628 -0.51 5.47 0.14
CA ALA A 628 -1.73 4.88 -0.41
C ALA A 628 -1.47 4.19 -1.76
N GLU A 629 -0.74 4.84 -2.66
CA GLU A 629 -0.32 4.26 -3.94
C GLU A 629 0.55 3.02 -3.75
N ALA A 630 1.50 3.06 -2.81
CA ALA A 630 2.42 1.96 -2.54
C ALA A 630 1.73 0.69 -2.02
N VAL A 631 0.59 0.83 -1.32
CA VAL A 631 -0.21 -0.31 -0.84
C VAL A 631 -1.42 -0.62 -1.72
N GLY A 632 -1.55 0.07 -2.87
CA GLY A 632 -2.67 -0.13 -3.79
C GLY A 632 -4.03 0.38 -3.27
N ASP A 633 -4.04 1.19 -2.21
CA ASP A 633 -5.26 1.77 -1.65
C ASP A 633 -5.72 2.98 -2.47
N ARG A 634 -6.76 2.77 -3.28
CA ARG A 634 -7.36 3.82 -4.12
C ARG A 634 -8.49 4.59 -3.42
N GLY A 635 -8.93 4.15 -2.25
CA GLY A 635 -10.08 4.72 -1.55
C GLY A 635 -9.86 6.18 -1.08
N TRP A 636 -8.63 6.56 -0.78
CA TRP A 636 -8.27 7.90 -0.32
C TRP A 636 -7.89 8.89 -1.45
N GLY A 637 -7.72 8.41 -2.68
CA GLY A 637 -7.34 9.27 -3.83
C GLY A 637 -8.19 10.52 -3.99
N PRO A 638 -9.53 10.42 -4.01
CA PRO A 638 -10.42 11.59 -4.12
C PRO A 638 -10.29 12.56 -2.92
N GLY A 639 -10.03 12.05 -1.71
CA GLY A 639 -9.78 12.88 -0.54
C GLY A 639 -8.51 13.71 -0.66
N PHE A 640 -7.42 13.12 -1.11
CA PHE A 640 -6.18 13.86 -1.39
C PHE A 640 -6.38 14.89 -2.50
N ALA A 641 -7.15 14.57 -3.55
CA ALA A 641 -7.49 15.54 -4.59
C ALA A 641 -8.30 16.73 -4.06
N ALA A 642 -9.24 16.50 -3.13
CA ALA A 642 -9.99 17.57 -2.48
C ALA A 642 -9.07 18.51 -1.67
N ALA A 643 -8.10 17.95 -0.94
CA ALA A 643 -7.11 18.72 -0.21
C ALA A 643 -6.22 19.55 -1.16
N ASP A 644 -5.84 18.99 -2.33
CA ASP A 644 -5.11 19.73 -3.36
C ASP A 644 -5.94 20.87 -3.93
N VAL A 645 -7.24 20.67 -4.21
CA VAL A 645 -8.15 21.75 -4.66
C VAL A 645 -8.19 22.88 -3.63
N TRP A 646 -8.24 22.54 -2.34
CA TRP A 646 -8.21 23.53 -1.28
C TRP A 646 -6.89 24.31 -1.25
N LEU A 647 -5.74 23.61 -1.34
CA LEU A 647 -4.41 24.25 -1.40
C LEU A 647 -4.26 25.17 -2.62
N LEU A 648 -4.68 24.73 -3.81
CA LEU A 648 -4.66 25.53 -5.05
C LEU A 648 -5.53 26.78 -4.90
N GLY A 649 -6.71 26.64 -4.31
CA GLY A 649 -7.61 27.77 -4.03
C GLY A 649 -6.99 28.81 -3.09
N LEU A 650 -6.35 28.37 -2.01
CA LEU A 650 -5.65 29.27 -1.09
C LEU A 650 -4.47 29.98 -1.78
N ARG A 651 -3.75 29.31 -2.66
CA ARG A 651 -2.66 29.92 -3.44
C ARG A 651 -3.12 30.88 -4.52
N GLY A 652 -4.39 30.85 -4.88
CA GLY A 652 -4.93 31.65 -5.98
C GLY A 652 -4.76 30.99 -7.36
N GLU A 653 -4.40 29.72 -7.41
CA GLU A 653 -4.25 28.90 -8.62
C GLU A 653 -5.61 28.35 -9.06
N LEU A 654 -6.51 29.25 -9.42
CA LEU A 654 -7.96 29.01 -9.56
C LEU A 654 -8.30 28.04 -10.71
N ASP A 655 -7.63 28.19 -11.85
CA ASP A 655 -7.97 27.40 -13.04
C ASP A 655 -7.51 25.95 -12.87
N GLU A 656 -6.34 25.74 -12.25
CA GLU A 656 -5.82 24.41 -11.94
C GLU A 656 -6.69 23.71 -10.90
N GLY A 657 -7.11 24.43 -9.86
CA GLY A 657 -8.01 23.91 -8.83
C GLY A 657 -9.35 23.49 -9.38
N ARG A 658 -9.97 24.30 -10.27
CA ARG A 658 -11.22 23.94 -10.96
C ARG A 658 -11.06 22.74 -11.89
N ALA A 659 -9.97 22.72 -12.67
CA ALA A 659 -9.69 21.63 -13.59
C ALA A 659 -9.53 20.31 -12.83
N LEU A 660 -8.82 20.32 -11.69
CA LEU A 660 -8.68 19.15 -10.81
C LEU A 660 -10.04 18.71 -10.25
N ALA A 661 -10.81 19.63 -9.67
CA ALA A 661 -12.13 19.32 -9.10
C ALA A 661 -13.06 18.71 -10.15
N ASN A 662 -13.18 19.33 -11.33
CA ASN A 662 -14.04 18.83 -12.41
C ASN A 662 -13.63 17.45 -12.91
N ARG A 663 -12.34 17.17 -13.02
CA ARG A 663 -11.82 15.86 -13.42
C ARG A 663 -12.25 14.79 -12.43
N VAL A 664 -12.04 15.02 -11.13
CA VAL A 664 -12.33 14.01 -10.09
C VAL A 664 -13.84 13.86 -9.88
N LEU A 665 -14.63 14.95 -9.95
CA LEU A 665 -16.10 14.89 -9.89
C LEU A 665 -16.72 14.19 -11.08
N GLY A 666 -16.04 14.11 -12.21
CA GLY A 666 -16.42 13.33 -13.40
C GLY A 666 -16.24 11.82 -13.25
N GLU A 667 -15.51 11.38 -12.24
CA GLU A 667 -15.30 9.96 -11.95
C GLU A 667 -16.39 9.41 -10.99
N PRO A 668 -16.61 8.08 -10.97
CA PRO A 668 -17.47 7.46 -9.97
C PRO A 668 -16.75 7.43 -8.61
N ILE A 669 -17.02 8.42 -7.79
CA ILE A 669 -16.44 8.54 -6.43
C ILE A 669 -17.55 8.48 -5.37
N PRO A 670 -17.23 8.01 -4.13
CA PRO A 670 -18.16 8.05 -3.00
C PRO A 670 -18.69 9.46 -2.69
N ASP A 671 -19.94 9.54 -2.22
CA ASP A 671 -20.61 10.81 -1.95
C ASP A 671 -19.85 11.66 -0.92
N VAL A 672 -19.24 11.05 0.09
CA VAL A 672 -18.42 11.75 1.08
C VAL A 672 -17.29 12.57 0.43
N TRP A 673 -16.60 12.00 -0.56
CA TRP A 673 -15.53 12.70 -1.24
C TRP A 673 -16.06 13.77 -2.20
N ARG A 674 -17.21 13.53 -2.81
CA ARG A 674 -17.91 14.53 -3.63
C ARG A 674 -18.21 15.78 -2.81
N ASP A 675 -18.76 15.60 -1.59
CA ASP A 675 -19.07 16.71 -0.67
C ASP A 675 -17.80 17.48 -0.28
N VAL A 676 -16.71 16.77 0.07
CA VAL A 676 -15.43 17.39 0.47
C VAL A 676 -14.82 18.20 -0.69
N ILE A 677 -14.92 17.71 -1.94
CA ILE A 677 -14.45 18.45 -3.12
C ILE A 677 -15.28 19.72 -3.32
N HIS A 678 -16.60 19.64 -3.18
CA HIS A 678 -17.47 20.82 -3.28
C HIS A 678 -17.14 21.88 -2.22
N LEU A 679 -16.85 21.48 -0.97
CA LEU A 679 -16.38 22.40 0.07
C LEU A 679 -15.04 23.05 -0.29
N ALA A 680 -14.11 22.28 -0.83
CA ALA A 680 -12.82 22.81 -1.27
C ALA A 680 -12.99 23.83 -2.41
N VAL A 681 -13.91 23.57 -3.35
CA VAL A 681 -14.29 24.53 -4.43
C VAL A 681 -14.95 25.79 -3.84
N ALA A 682 -15.80 25.65 -2.82
CA ALA A 682 -16.41 26.80 -2.18
C ALA A 682 -15.36 27.75 -1.58
N VAL A 683 -14.34 27.22 -0.90
CA VAL A 683 -13.23 28.03 -0.35
C VAL A 683 -12.40 28.67 -1.47
N LEU A 684 -12.13 27.93 -2.55
CA LEU A 684 -11.43 28.45 -3.75
C LEU A 684 -12.16 29.64 -4.35
N GLU A 685 -13.48 29.55 -4.55
CA GLU A 685 -14.29 30.61 -5.14
C GLU A 685 -14.49 31.79 -4.18
N LEU A 686 -14.58 31.55 -2.85
CA LEU A 686 -14.60 32.59 -1.83
C LEU A 686 -13.32 33.44 -1.82
N GLY A 687 -12.16 32.77 -1.93
CA GLY A 687 -10.87 33.45 -2.04
C GLY A 687 -10.80 34.37 -3.28
N ALA A 688 -11.39 33.93 -4.39
CA ALA A 688 -11.49 34.66 -5.63
C ALA A 688 -12.57 35.79 -5.64
N GLY A 689 -13.38 35.89 -4.57
CA GLY A 689 -14.49 36.81 -4.50
C GLY A 689 -15.69 36.48 -5.41
N ARG A 690 -15.78 35.24 -5.89
CA ARG A 690 -16.86 34.72 -6.74
C ARG A 690 -17.97 34.08 -5.91
N TYR A 691 -18.73 34.89 -5.22
CA TYR A 691 -19.63 34.46 -4.17
C TYR A 691 -20.77 33.55 -4.62
N GLU A 692 -21.32 33.77 -5.84
CA GLU A 692 -22.38 32.90 -6.37
C GLU A 692 -21.85 31.48 -6.64
N ALA A 693 -20.68 31.36 -7.26
CA ALA A 693 -20.05 30.08 -7.51
C ALA A 693 -19.66 29.38 -6.20
N ALA A 694 -19.20 30.15 -5.21
CA ALA A 694 -18.92 29.63 -3.88
C ALA A 694 -20.18 29.10 -3.17
N LEU A 695 -21.29 29.83 -3.25
CA LEU A 695 -22.57 29.41 -2.68
C LEU A 695 -23.11 28.15 -3.37
N ASP A 696 -23.07 28.13 -4.70
CA ASP A 696 -23.49 26.96 -5.47
C ASP A 696 -22.69 25.71 -5.08
N ALA A 697 -21.37 25.80 -5.03
CA ALA A 697 -20.51 24.72 -4.61
C ALA A 697 -20.83 24.28 -3.16
N ALA A 698 -20.96 25.21 -2.22
CA ALA A 698 -21.23 24.90 -0.82
C ALA A 698 -22.61 24.22 -0.63
N LEU A 699 -23.62 24.58 -1.44
CA LEU A 699 -24.94 23.97 -1.40
C LEU A 699 -24.97 22.56 -2.04
N HIS A 700 -24.01 22.24 -2.88
CA HIS A 700 -23.84 20.86 -3.40
C HIS A 700 -23.25 19.91 -2.38
N ALA A 701 -22.51 20.39 -1.39
CA ALA A 701 -22.03 19.58 -0.28
C ALA A 701 -23.19 19.22 0.65
N ARG A 702 -23.66 17.98 0.54
CA ARG A 702 -24.81 17.46 1.27
C ARG A 702 -24.38 16.92 2.62
N ALA A 703 -25.16 17.20 3.67
CA ALA A 703 -25.02 16.61 4.99
C ALA A 703 -23.97 17.26 5.93
N LEU A 704 -23.43 16.45 6.87
CA LEU A 704 -22.64 16.90 8.02
C LEU A 704 -21.39 17.72 7.68
N TRP A 705 -20.88 17.56 6.45
CA TRP A 705 -19.73 18.34 5.97
C TRP A 705 -20.05 19.84 5.82
N SER A 706 -21.30 20.21 5.55
CA SER A 706 -21.73 21.61 5.59
C SER A 706 -21.66 22.17 7.02
N LEU A 707 -21.74 21.31 8.03
CA LEU A 707 -21.59 21.68 9.45
C LEU A 707 -20.11 21.84 9.86
N LEU A 708 -19.17 21.28 9.11
CA LEU A 708 -17.73 21.42 9.34
C LEU A 708 -17.15 22.72 8.76
N SER A 709 -17.87 23.37 7.82
CA SER A 709 -17.48 24.66 7.23
C SER A 709 -18.71 25.56 7.04
N PRO A 710 -19.53 25.76 8.09
CA PRO A 710 -20.76 26.56 8.00
C PRO A 710 -20.48 28.01 7.60
N GLU A 711 -19.31 28.52 7.96
CA GLU A 711 -18.87 29.85 7.65
C GLU A 711 -18.74 30.12 6.15
N ASP A 712 -18.48 29.13 5.34
CA ASP A 712 -18.34 29.29 3.89
C ASP A 712 -19.71 29.50 3.23
N VAL A 713 -20.70 28.68 3.65
CA VAL A 713 -22.10 28.85 3.21
C VAL A 713 -22.64 30.23 3.64
N ILE A 714 -22.45 30.60 4.92
CA ILE A 714 -22.99 31.83 5.50
C ILE A 714 -22.34 33.05 4.85
N GLU A 715 -21.01 33.06 4.68
CA GLU A 715 -20.30 34.14 4.04
C GLU A 715 -20.78 34.31 2.57
N ALA A 716 -20.82 33.24 1.80
CA ALA A 716 -21.24 33.25 0.41
C ALA A 716 -22.70 33.72 0.26
N ALA A 717 -23.63 33.17 1.07
CA ALA A 717 -25.03 33.52 1.03
C ALA A 717 -25.26 35.00 1.37
N MET A 718 -24.59 35.52 2.41
CA MET A 718 -24.70 36.94 2.76
C MET A 718 -24.18 37.85 1.66
N ARG A 719 -23.09 37.46 0.97
CA ARG A 719 -22.54 38.21 -0.17
C ARG A 719 -23.43 38.18 -1.41
N CYS A 720 -24.20 37.12 -1.59
CA CYS A 720 -25.17 36.98 -2.68
C CYS A 720 -26.54 37.63 -2.35
N GLY A 721 -26.71 38.24 -1.16
CA GLY A 721 -27.99 38.81 -0.74
C GLY A 721 -29.07 37.78 -0.42
N ARG A 722 -28.66 36.58 0.06
CA ARG A 722 -29.52 35.45 0.39
C ARG A 722 -29.45 35.10 1.90
N PRO A 723 -29.92 36.08 2.76
CA PRO A 723 -29.82 35.93 4.21
C PRO A 723 -30.65 34.76 4.78
N GLU A 724 -31.68 34.32 4.05
CA GLU A 724 -32.50 33.15 4.44
C GLU A 724 -31.68 31.85 4.48
N ILE A 725 -30.76 31.64 3.51
CA ILE A 725 -29.84 30.50 3.49
C ILE A 725 -28.82 30.63 4.62
N ALA A 726 -28.25 31.82 4.81
CA ALA A 726 -27.29 32.05 5.89
C ALA A 726 -27.92 31.85 7.27
N ARG A 727 -29.19 32.23 7.46
CA ARG A 727 -29.89 32.04 8.73
C ARG A 727 -30.15 30.56 9.00
N ALA A 728 -30.64 29.81 8.02
CA ALA A 728 -30.84 28.39 8.16
C ALA A 728 -29.53 27.65 8.55
N ALA A 729 -28.43 27.97 7.85
CA ALA A 729 -27.12 27.38 8.18
C ALA A 729 -26.62 27.79 9.59
N LEU A 730 -26.91 29.00 10.04
CA LEU A 730 -26.57 29.43 11.39
C LEU A 730 -27.43 28.75 12.46
N ASP A 731 -28.72 28.58 12.19
CA ASP A 731 -29.64 27.87 13.11
C ASP A 731 -29.20 26.41 13.33
N ASP A 732 -28.72 25.74 12.27
CA ASP A 732 -28.18 24.39 12.35
C ASP A 732 -26.84 24.36 13.10
N PHE A 733 -25.95 25.34 12.89
CA PHE A 733 -24.61 25.36 13.47
C PHE A 733 -24.56 25.83 14.93
N SER A 734 -25.43 26.76 15.32
CA SER A 734 -25.37 27.41 16.65
C SER A 734 -25.41 26.42 17.80
N PRO A 735 -26.34 25.42 17.84
CA PRO A 735 -26.35 24.44 18.93
C PRO A 735 -25.09 23.57 18.95
N LEU A 736 -24.56 23.23 17.80
CA LEU A 736 -23.35 22.41 17.67
C LEU A 736 -22.11 23.16 18.20
N ALA A 737 -21.94 24.42 17.82
CA ALA A 737 -20.83 25.24 18.27
C ALA A 737 -20.89 25.51 19.78
N ALA A 738 -22.10 25.75 20.33
CA ALA A 738 -22.32 25.93 21.76
C ALA A 738 -22.00 24.62 22.53
N ALA A 739 -22.42 23.46 22.05
CA ALA A 739 -22.14 22.15 22.65
C ALA A 739 -20.64 21.80 22.57
N ALA A 740 -19.97 22.11 21.45
CA ALA A 740 -18.52 21.96 21.32
C ALA A 740 -17.78 22.81 22.35
N GLY A 741 -18.16 24.06 22.53
CA GLY A 741 -17.63 24.99 23.53
C GLY A 741 -16.14 25.33 23.36
N THR A 742 -15.51 24.90 22.25
CA THR A 742 -14.11 25.20 21.96
C THR A 742 -13.93 26.64 21.48
N PRO A 743 -12.77 27.29 21.78
CA PRO A 743 -12.51 28.62 21.26
C PRO A 743 -12.62 28.72 19.73
N TRP A 744 -12.28 27.64 19.01
CA TRP A 744 -12.41 27.60 17.58
C TRP A 744 -13.88 27.64 17.14
N ALA A 745 -14.73 26.75 17.65
CA ALA A 745 -16.15 26.71 17.33
C ALA A 745 -16.85 28.03 17.69
N LEU A 746 -16.59 28.57 18.92
CA LEU A 746 -17.19 29.83 19.38
C LEU A 746 -16.73 31.03 18.54
N GLY A 747 -15.48 31.04 18.10
CA GLY A 747 -14.95 32.08 17.24
C GLY A 747 -15.56 32.09 15.85
N VAL A 748 -15.77 30.90 15.25
CA VAL A 748 -16.49 30.75 13.97
C VAL A 748 -17.96 31.19 14.13
N LEU A 749 -18.64 30.73 15.20
CA LEU A 749 -20.01 31.09 15.49
C LEU A 749 -20.19 32.62 15.61
N ALA A 750 -19.32 33.29 16.37
CA ALA A 750 -19.38 34.76 16.54
C ALA A 750 -19.21 35.47 15.20
N ARG A 751 -18.33 35.01 14.31
CA ARG A 751 -18.18 35.56 12.94
C ARG A 751 -19.45 35.39 12.12
N CYS A 752 -20.06 34.19 12.18
CA CYS A 752 -21.29 33.92 11.43
C CYS A 752 -22.46 34.78 11.92
N GLN A 753 -22.61 34.92 13.23
CA GLN A 753 -23.62 35.82 13.83
C GLN A 753 -23.40 37.25 13.44
N ALA A 754 -22.14 37.75 13.45
CA ALA A 754 -21.81 39.12 13.05
C ALA A 754 -22.11 39.37 11.54
N LEU A 755 -21.85 38.39 10.68
CA LEU A 755 -22.21 38.47 9.26
C LEU A 755 -23.73 38.62 9.04
N LEU A 756 -24.53 37.87 9.81
CA LEU A 756 -26.00 37.94 9.75
C LEU A 756 -26.58 39.23 10.37
N ALA A 757 -25.95 39.73 11.41
CA ALA A 757 -26.37 41.00 12.01
C ALA A 757 -26.23 42.20 11.04
N GLY A 758 -25.44 42.03 9.98
CA GLY A 758 -25.32 43.01 8.91
C GLY A 758 -24.74 44.36 9.40
N ASP A 759 -25.50 45.42 9.29
CA ASP A 759 -25.07 46.80 9.64
C ASP A 759 -25.47 47.21 11.09
N GLU A 760 -26.01 46.27 11.87
CA GLU A 760 -26.36 46.55 13.29
C GLU A 760 -25.10 46.73 14.16
N PRO A 761 -25.17 47.60 15.22
CA PRO A 761 -24.03 47.78 16.13
C PRO A 761 -23.54 46.48 16.78
N ALA A 762 -24.41 45.49 17.05
CA ALA A 762 -24.08 44.18 17.60
C ALA A 762 -23.13 43.37 16.71
N ALA A 763 -23.04 43.65 15.42
CA ALA A 763 -22.10 42.99 14.51
C ALA A 763 -20.64 43.24 14.91
N GLU A 764 -20.32 44.45 15.39
CA GLU A 764 -18.94 44.78 15.80
C GLU A 764 -18.47 43.93 16.95
N ASP A 765 -19.28 43.79 18.00
CA ASP A 765 -18.98 42.96 19.17
C ASP A 765 -18.74 41.48 18.73
N GLY A 766 -19.58 40.98 17.81
CA GLY A 766 -19.42 39.62 17.27
C GLY A 766 -18.12 39.44 16.49
N TYR A 767 -17.70 40.40 15.67
CA TYR A 767 -16.41 40.33 14.97
C TYR A 767 -15.21 40.37 15.92
N GLN A 768 -15.26 41.24 16.95
CA GLN A 768 -14.20 41.32 17.96
C GLN A 768 -14.10 40.01 18.75
N GLN A 769 -15.23 39.51 19.22
CA GLN A 769 -15.28 38.19 19.92
C GLN A 769 -14.72 37.07 19.06
N SER A 770 -15.09 37.02 17.77
CA SER A 770 -14.56 36.04 16.83
C SER A 770 -13.03 36.07 16.79
N VAL A 771 -12.45 37.25 16.57
CA VAL A 771 -10.99 37.42 16.51
C VAL A 771 -10.34 36.99 17.85
N ASP A 772 -10.95 37.36 18.98
CA ASP A 772 -10.40 37.08 20.31
C ASP A 772 -10.47 35.57 20.67
N TYR A 773 -11.54 34.88 20.31
CA TYR A 773 -11.62 33.44 20.48
C TYR A 773 -10.59 32.74 19.59
N LEU A 774 -10.52 33.10 18.29
CA LEU A 774 -9.67 32.40 17.32
C LEU A 774 -8.18 32.61 17.55
N LYS A 775 -7.75 33.78 18.08
CA LYS A 775 -6.36 34.04 18.49
C LYS A 775 -5.85 33.06 19.56
N ARG A 776 -6.75 32.41 20.28
CA ARG A 776 -6.43 31.42 21.34
C ARG A 776 -6.24 30.02 20.77
N THR A 777 -6.27 29.88 19.46
CA THR A 777 -6.16 28.61 18.72
C THR A 777 -5.03 28.67 17.69
N PRO A 778 -4.51 27.51 17.23
CA PRO A 778 -3.54 27.48 16.15
C PRO A 778 -4.16 27.71 14.75
N VAL A 779 -5.46 28.01 14.63
CA VAL A 779 -6.21 28.10 13.36
C VAL A 779 -5.99 29.47 12.71
N ALA A 780 -4.77 29.74 12.25
CA ALA A 780 -4.37 31.05 11.72
C ALA A 780 -5.20 31.50 10.52
N LEU A 781 -5.64 30.57 9.66
CA LEU A 781 -6.50 30.85 8.52
C LEU A 781 -7.84 31.46 8.95
N ALA A 782 -8.47 30.91 9.98
CA ALA A 782 -9.75 31.41 10.50
C ALA A 782 -9.59 32.81 11.13
N VAL A 783 -8.47 33.09 11.83
CA VAL A 783 -8.15 34.44 12.35
C VAL A 783 -8.07 35.46 11.23
N ALA A 784 -7.31 35.15 10.17
CA ALA A 784 -7.12 36.06 9.02
C ALA A 784 -8.45 36.30 8.30
N ARG A 785 -9.28 35.25 8.09
CA ARG A 785 -10.62 35.38 7.49
C ARG A 785 -11.54 36.23 8.35
N SER A 786 -11.55 36.06 9.68
CA SER A 786 -12.40 36.90 10.55
C SER A 786 -11.99 38.37 10.49
N ARG A 787 -10.69 38.66 10.45
CA ARG A 787 -10.21 40.05 10.28
C ARG A 787 -10.55 40.62 8.91
N LEU A 788 -10.52 39.81 7.85
CA LEU A 788 -10.92 40.23 6.49
C LEU A 788 -12.37 40.69 6.49
N VAL A 789 -13.32 39.81 6.91
CA VAL A 789 -14.74 40.17 6.88
C VAL A 789 -15.11 41.30 7.84
N TYR A 790 -14.39 41.38 8.98
CA TYR A 790 -14.53 42.54 9.91
C TYR A 790 -14.05 43.86 9.27
N GLY A 791 -12.91 43.85 8.62
CA GLY A 791 -12.39 45.00 7.89
C GLY A 791 -13.29 45.42 6.74
N GLU A 792 -13.86 44.51 5.99
CA GLU A 792 -14.87 44.77 4.96
C GLU A 792 -16.14 45.41 5.55
N TRP A 793 -16.61 44.94 6.72
CA TRP A 793 -17.73 45.52 7.43
C TRP A 793 -17.41 46.96 7.89
N LEU A 794 -16.27 47.20 8.53
CA LEU A 794 -15.83 48.55 8.95
C LEU A 794 -15.73 49.52 7.79
N ARG A 795 -15.29 49.05 6.59
CA ARG A 795 -15.26 49.87 5.38
C ARG A 795 -16.67 50.29 4.94
N ARG A 796 -17.64 49.39 4.98
CA ARG A 796 -19.06 49.67 4.67
C ARG A 796 -19.62 50.70 5.68
N GLN A 797 -19.22 50.59 6.96
CA GLN A 797 -19.56 51.58 8.00
C GLN A 797 -18.79 52.91 7.88
N ARG A 798 -18.02 53.13 6.78
CA ARG A 798 -17.19 54.31 6.52
C ARG A 798 -16.09 54.54 7.55
N ARG A 799 -15.77 53.61 8.43
CA ARG A 799 -14.70 53.66 9.44
C ARG A 799 -13.37 53.26 8.81
N ARG A 800 -12.86 54.11 7.90
CA ARG A 800 -11.69 53.76 7.04
C ARG A 800 -10.42 53.45 7.82
N ARG A 801 -10.19 54.16 8.95
CA ARG A 801 -8.99 53.91 9.76
C ARG A 801 -8.99 52.52 10.37
N ASP A 802 -10.08 52.17 11.03
CA ASP A 802 -10.24 50.88 11.71
C ASP A 802 -10.28 49.71 10.66
N ALA A 803 -10.95 49.98 9.53
CA ALA A 803 -10.95 49.04 8.41
C ALA A 803 -9.53 48.69 7.91
N ARG A 804 -8.68 49.72 7.73
CA ARG A 804 -7.29 49.53 7.32
C ARG A 804 -6.50 48.69 8.30
N GLU A 805 -6.70 48.87 9.59
CA GLU A 805 -6.03 48.08 10.61
C GLU A 805 -6.35 46.59 10.47
N GLN A 806 -7.63 46.23 10.37
CA GLN A 806 -8.06 44.84 10.24
C GLN A 806 -7.70 44.24 8.87
N LEU A 807 -7.87 44.99 7.78
CA LEU A 807 -7.54 44.49 6.42
C LEU A 807 -6.04 44.31 6.24
N ARG A 808 -5.20 45.22 6.79
CA ARG A 808 -3.74 45.02 6.75
C ARG A 808 -3.33 43.80 7.53
N ALA A 809 -3.84 43.60 8.75
CA ALA A 809 -3.54 42.43 9.57
C ALA A 809 -4.05 41.12 8.93
N ALA A 810 -5.17 41.16 8.21
CA ALA A 810 -5.66 40.02 7.42
C ALA A 810 -4.72 39.71 6.24
N MET A 811 -4.38 40.74 5.44
CA MET A 811 -3.47 40.63 4.30
C MET A 811 -2.11 40.04 4.70
N GLU A 812 -1.47 40.65 5.73
CA GLU A 812 -0.20 40.14 6.27
C GLU A 812 -0.30 38.70 6.79
N GLY A 813 -1.44 38.35 7.40
CA GLY A 813 -1.74 36.97 7.83
C GLY A 813 -1.76 36.02 6.65
N PHE A 814 -2.50 36.31 5.60
CA PHE A 814 -2.58 35.53 4.39
C PHE A 814 -1.24 35.43 3.63
N GLU A 815 -0.50 36.55 3.54
CA GLU A 815 0.82 36.57 2.91
C GLU A 815 1.82 35.66 3.63
N ARG A 816 1.85 35.70 4.98
CA ARG A 816 2.69 34.77 5.78
C ARG A 816 2.34 33.30 5.51
N MET A 817 1.07 33.00 5.36
CA MET A 817 0.58 31.67 5.04
C MET A 817 0.73 31.29 3.55
N ARG A 818 1.08 32.25 2.67
CA ARG A 818 1.07 32.10 1.20
C ARG A 818 -0.33 31.82 0.62
N ALA A 819 -1.36 32.30 1.30
CA ALA A 819 -2.74 32.20 0.87
C ALA A 819 -3.08 33.39 -0.06
N HIS A 820 -2.49 33.41 -1.25
CA HIS A 820 -2.51 34.54 -2.17
C HIS A 820 -3.93 34.89 -2.64
N GLY A 821 -4.82 33.92 -2.82
CA GLY A 821 -6.22 34.16 -3.21
C GLY A 821 -6.94 35.10 -2.21
N PHE A 822 -6.85 34.81 -0.92
CA PHE A 822 -7.43 35.66 0.12
C PHE A 822 -6.61 36.93 0.38
N ALA A 823 -5.27 36.91 0.19
CA ALA A 823 -4.41 38.07 0.30
C ALA A 823 -4.78 39.11 -0.77
N ASP A 824 -5.05 38.69 -2.01
CA ASP A 824 -5.46 39.55 -3.10
C ASP A 824 -6.82 40.19 -2.84
N ARG A 825 -7.79 39.45 -2.28
CA ARG A 825 -9.07 39.96 -1.84
C ARG A 825 -8.90 41.02 -0.73
N ALA A 826 -8.07 40.73 0.28
CA ALA A 826 -7.76 41.68 1.36
C ALA A 826 -7.10 42.98 0.82
N ARG A 827 -6.19 42.83 -0.15
CA ARG A 827 -5.50 43.94 -0.80
C ARG A 827 -6.47 44.83 -1.62
N ALA A 828 -7.38 44.18 -2.36
CA ALA A 828 -8.42 44.91 -3.10
C ALA A 828 -9.34 45.71 -2.15
N GLU A 829 -9.74 45.14 -1.02
CA GLU A 829 -10.54 45.83 0.00
C GLU A 829 -9.75 46.96 0.69
N LEU A 830 -8.46 46.78 0.92
CA LEU A 830 -7.58 47.81 1.47
C LEU A 830 -7.42 48.98 0.50
N ALA A 831 -7.22 48.70 -0.79
CA ALA A 831 -7.16 49.72 -1.85
C ALA A 831 -8.45 50.50 -1.94
N ALA A 832 -9.62 49.88 -1.74
CA ALA A 832 -10.91 50.56 -1.70
C ALA A 832 -11.07 51.53 -0.51
N THR A 833 -10.22 51.42 0.51
CA THR A 833 -10.13 52.45 1.58
C THR A 833 -9.24 53.65 1.20
N GLY A 834 -8.56 53.59 0.05
CA GLY A 834 -7.61 54.62 -0.42
C GLY A 834 -6.16 54.33 0.01
N GLU A 835 -5.83 53.14 0.47
CA GLU A 835 -4.46 52.70 0.79
C GLU A 835 -3.98 51.69 -0.25
N HIS A 836 -2.88 52.01 -0.94
CA HIS A 836 -2.28 51.16 -1.97
C HIS A 836 -1.02 50.48 -1.41
N THR A 837 -0.98 49.19 -1.43
CA THR A 837 0.19 48.37 -1.08
C THR A 837 0.78 47.73 -2.33
N GLN A 838 2.10 47.72 -2.46
CA GLN A 838 2.76 47.03 -3.57
C GLN A 838 2.67 45.49 -3.36
N SER A 839 2.43 44.79 -4.44
CA SER A 839 2.44 43.33 -4.42
C SER A 839 3.88 42.79 -4.20
N SER A 840 4.08 41.90 -3.27
CA SER A 840 5.37 41.23 -3.03
C SER A 840 5.64 40.10 -4.02
N ALA A 841 4.93 40.02 -5.14
CA ALA A 841 4.96 38.90 -6.09
C ALA A 841 6.27 38.77 -6.91
N ASP A 842 7.20 39.69 -6.82
CA ASP A 842 8.40 39.73 -7.69
C ASP A 842 9.68 39.06 -7.09
N GLN A 843 9.61 38.42 -5.96
CA GLN A 843 10.76 37.63 -5.48
C GLN A 843 10.62 36.15 -5.92
N VAL A 844 11.41 35.77 -6.92
CA VAL A 844 11.64 34.36 -7.27
C VAL A 844 12.25 33.64 -6.05
N ARG A 845 11.41 33.00 -5.26
CA ARG A 845 11.86 32.21 -4.10
C ARG A 845 12.18 30.78 -4.52
N PRO A 846 13.18 30.12 -3.93
CA PRO A 846 13.55 28.77 -4.27
C PRO A 846 12.40 27.80 -3.99
N GLN A 847 11.95 27.10 -5.04
CA GLN A 847 10.88 26.09 -4.92
C GLN A 847 11.51 24.74 -4.52
N LEU A 848 11.32 24.37 -3.26
CA LEU A 848 11.58 22.99 -2.81
C LEU A 848 10.37 22.13 -3.17
N THR A 849 10.61 20.89 -3.60
CA THR A 849 9.52 19.90 -3.68
C THR A 849 9.01 19.55 -2.28
N PRO A 850 7.80 19.02 -2.14
CA PRO A 850 7.26 18.62 -0.83
C PRO A 850 8.20 17.69 -0.05
N GLN A 851 8.80 16.71 -0.74
CA GLN A 851 9.76 15.79 -0.15
C GLN A 851 11.08 16.46 0.25
N GLU A 852 11.63 17.34 -0.60
CA GLU A 852 12.79 18.14 -0.27
C GLU A 852 12.57 19.03 0.95
N LEU A 853 11.38 19.62 1.06
CA LEU A 853 11.01 20.45 2.20
C LEU A 853 10.93 19.64 3.49
N GLN A 854 10.30 18.49 3.48
CA GLN A 854 10.18 17.61 4.63
C GLN A 854 11.54 17.13 5.11
N ILE A 855 12.40 16.72 4.17
CA ILE A 855 13.78 16.33 4.46
C ILE A 855 14.56 17.53 5.05
N ALA A 856 14.39 18.73 4.48
CA ALA A 856 15.05 19.93 4.95
C ALA A 856 14.63 20.32 6.38
N GLN A 857 13.35 20.24 6.70
CA GLN A 857 12.81 20.53 8.04
C GLN A 857 13.33 19.53 9.08
N LEU A 858 13.33 18.23 8.79
CA LEU A 858 13.89 17.19 9.67
C LEU A 858 15.42 17.36 9.84
N ALA A 859 16.12 17.74 8.77
CA ALA A 859 17.52 18.03 8.83
C ALA A 859 17.82 19.28 9.67
N ALA A 860 16.99 20.31 9.57
CA ALA A 860 17.09 21.56 10.34
C ALA A 860 16.78 21.34 11.83
N SER A 861 15.91 20.41 12.19
CA SER A 861 15.60 20.02 13.57
C SER A 861 16.69 19.16 14.24
N GLY A 862 17.77 18.80 13.48
CA GLY A 862 18.91 18.06 14.03
C GLY A 862 18.89 16.56 13.80
N SER A 863 17.87 16.01 13.11
CA SER A 863 17.78 14.58 12.81
C SER A 863 18.92 14.14 11.88
N THR A 864 19.57 13.01 12.12
CA THR A 864 20.61 12.48 11.21
C THR A 864 20.00 12.02 9.88
N ASN A 865 20.79 11.83 8.82
CA ASN A 865 20.27 11.31 7.56
C ASN A 865 19.63 9.92 7.72
N ARG A 866 20.13 9.11 8.66
CA ARG A 866 19.58 7.80 8.99
C ARG A 866 18.23 7.93 9.72
N ASP A 867 18.09 8.88 10.64
CA ASP A 867 16.82 9.15 11.31
C ASP A 867 15.76 9.66 10.33
N ILE A 868 16.18 10.57 9.42
CA ILE A 868 15.31 11.09 8.36
C ILE A 868 14.86 9.96 7.43
N ALA A 869 15.81 9.11 7.01
CA ALA A 869 15.55 7.95 6.16
C ALA A 869 14.52 7.02 6.81
N THR A 870 14.72 6.69 8.09
CA THR A 870 13.77 5.86 8.85
C THR A 870 12.38 6.51 8.94
N ARG A 871 12.31 7.81 9.20
CA ARG A 871 11.04 8.55 9.37
C ARG A 871 10.27 8.71 8.07
N LEU A 872 10.97 8.87 6.94
CA LEU A 872 10.34 9.12 5.63
C LEU A 872 10.29 7.88 4.75
N PHE A 873 10.70 6.73 5.28
CA PHE A 873 10.73 5.47 4.56
C PHE A 873 11.57 5.53 3.27
N LEU A 874 12.75 6.16 3.39
CA LEU A 874 13.74 6.34 2.33
C LEU A 874 15.05 5.66 2.74
N SER A 875 15.99 5.60 1.79
CA SER A 875 17.37 5.28 2.14
C SER A 875 18.15 6.51 2.63
N ALA A 876 19.22 6.29 3.37
CA ALA A 876 20.10 7.39 3.81
C ALA A 876 20.78 8.09 2.62
N ALA A 877 21.06 7.36 1.53
CA ALA A 877 21.64 7.91 0.30
C ALA A 877 20.62 8.78 -0.44
N THR A 878 19.35 8.35 -0.51
CA THR A 878 18.26 9.15 -1.09
C THR A 878 18.05 10.45 -0.29
N VAL A 879 18.12 10.42 1.03
CA VAL A 879 18.07 11.62 1.88
C VAL A 879 19.25 12.57 1.56
N GLU A 880 20.46 12.03 1.42
CA GLU A 880 21.62 12.84 1.07
C GLU A 880 21.49 13.48 -0.33
N TYR A 881 20.97 12.72 -1.30
CA TYR A 881 20.69 13.24 -2.65
C TYR A 881 19.74 14.44 -2.60
N HIS A 882 18.60 14.31 -1.88
CA HIS A 882 17.65 15.41 -1.72
C HIS A 882 18.26 16.59 -0.96
N LEU A 883 19.03 16.37 0.09
CA LEU A 883 19.72 17.44 0.82
C LEU A 883 20.71 18.22 -0.07
N ARG A 884 21.43 17.55 -0.97
CA ARG A 884 22.29 18.24 -1.95
C ARG A 884 21.46 19.17 -2.85
N SER A 885 20.29 18.72 -3.32
CA SER A 885 19.38 19.53 -4.11
C SER A 885 18.82 20.71 -3.29
N VAL A 886 18.41 20.48 -2.04
CA VAL A 886 17.95 21.52 -1.10
C VAL A 886 19.03 22.57 -0.87
N TYR A 887 20.28 22.16 -0.59
CA TYR A 887 21.39 23.08 -0.36
C TYR A 887 21.65 23.97 -1.59
N ARG A 888 21.60 23.40 -2.78
CA ARG A 888 21.75 24.14 -4.03
C ARG A 888 20.60 25.14 -4.24
N LYS A 889 19.34 24.72 -4.00
CA LYS A 889 18.15 25.56 -4.19
C LYS A 889 18.08 26.70 -3.16
N LEU A 890 18.49 26.46 -1.92
CA LEU A 890 18.50 27.46 -0.85
C LEU A 890 19.80 28.27 -0.77
N GLY A 891 20.80 27.97 -1.60
CA GLY A 891 22.08 28.66 -1.59
C GLY A 891 22.91 28.44 -0.31
N VAL A 892 22.71 27.32 0.40
CA VAL A 892 23.43 26.99 1.63
C VAL A 892 24.45 25.89 1.40
N THR A 893 25.58 25.97 2.11
CA THR A 893 26.67 25.01 1.97
C THR A 893 26.86 24.12 3.20
N ARG A 894 26.17 24.39 4.30
CA ARG A 894 26.31 23.67 5.57
C ARG A 894 24.97 23.46 6.24
N ARG A 895 24.74 22.26 6.77
CA ARG A 895 23.52 21.85 7.48
C ARG A 895 23.10 22.83 8.60
N VAL A 896 24.05 23.35 9.35
CA VAL A 896 23.80 24.32 10.45
C VAL A 896 23.10 25.61 9.97
N ARG A 897 23.24 25.97 8.70
CA ARG A 897 22.57 27.16 8.12
C ARG A 897 21.17 26.88 7.59
N LEU A 898 20.78 25.60 7.53
CA LEU A 898 19.53 25.18 6.90
C LEU A 898 18.29 25.74 7.64
N ALA A 899 18.28 25.66 8.98
CA ALA A 899 17.17 26.21 9.79
C ALA A 899 16.95 27.69 9.52
N LYS A 900 18.02 28.49 9.48
CA LYS A 900 17.93 29.91 9.18
C LYS A 900 17.44 30.18 7.74
N ALA A 901 17.94 29.43 6.77
CA ALA A 901 17.54 29.58 5.38
C ALA A 901 16.07 29.20 5.16
N LEU A 902 15.55 28.19 5.87
CA LEU A 902 14.12 27.84 5.81
C LEU A 902 13.25 28.96 6.39
N VAL A 903 13.64 29.57 7.51
CA VAL A 903 12.95 30.74 8.08
C VAL A 903 12.96 31.91 7.10
N GLU A 904 14.11 32.25 6.53
CA GLU A 904 14.26 33.34 5.56
C GLU A 904 13.46 33.09 4.27
N ALA A 905 13.35 31.83 3.86
CA ALA A 905 12.52 31.43 2.73
C ALA A 905 11.02 31.33 3.09
N GLY A 906 10.64 31.42 4.38
CA GLY A 906 9.26 31.22 4.85
C GLY A 906 8.77 29.78 4.67
N LEU A 907 9.65 28.80 4.88
CA LEU A 907 9.43 27.35 4.67
C LEU A 907 9.42 26.55 6.00
N THR A 908 9.25 27.23 7.13
CA THR A 908 9.19 26.63 8.48
C THR A 908 7.76 26.32 8.89
#